data_17c28fdfaab4c6e0520b680cf82a1190
#
_entry.id   17c28fdfaab4c6e0520b680cf82a1190
#
_cell.length_a   1.000
_cell.length_b   1.000
_cell.length_c   1.000
_cell.angle_alpha   90.00
_cell.angle_beta   90.00
_cell.angle_gamma   90.00
#
_symmetry.space_group_name_H-M   'P 1'
#
loop_
_entity.id
_entity.type
_entity.pdbx_description
1 polymer ?
#
loop_
_entity_poly.entity_id
_entity_poly.type
_entity_poly.pdbx_seq_one_letter_code
_entity_poly.pdbx_strand_id
1 'polypeptide(L)'
;MLIPNPPARRRGKARVYLMLAVVAAVLGLFSGASLAAQNLQLHYDAPANTFNEALPLGNGRMGVMVYGGVQQARYSLSEITMFSGSRYDGADRDDAVNYLPKIRQLLLEGRNVDAEQLTNQHFTWSGEGANAHYGTYQGLGTLTLDFAANAAPVSDYRRRLDIPSATSEVRYTQDGVRYRREMFVSAPDQVMVLHLSADRTGALNFVAKLDRAERATVKGDGTDGLLMQGELDSGGSGKGLTFAARVRVIAPGASVHADAHGIRVEHGTDVTVLISEATDYDGFAGRHSADPVAASAADLQRVASRSVAQLHAVHVADFRSWFDRFSLQLGSVDSAREAMSTRARLDAYADGNDPGFAALYFQYARYLLISSSRPGGLPSNLQGLWAEGTSTPWNGDYHTNVNIEMNYWPAEPTGLGELVQPLFALTASLQQPGAKTAQRYYGARGWVVHTLTNLWGFTAPGAEASWGVWQGAPAWLSFHIWDHYRYTGDRDFLRRYYPVLRGAARFYADVLIEEPSHHWLVTAPSSSPENTVYMDDGGKAAIVMGPTMDEELIRFLFGAVIEASQDLQVDADFRRELKAKRAKLAPIQISPDGRIQEYLKPYREVEVHHRHVSHLWGLFPGNQIDLAETPKLAAAAARSLDVRGDDSTGWSEAYKMNLWAHLGDGNRALHLLDVLFKPASRDTRLGHEWAGTYPNLFNAGPPFQIDGNFGATSGMVEMLMQSEPGQLDLLPALPDAWSQGDVRGLHARGGFVIDMRWAKGKLVEASVRSLRGGDCVVRYGGRQVSLSTKAGQTYKLHPADFL
;
A
#
# COMPACT_ATOMS: atom_id res chain seq x y z
N MET A 1 -7.93 -75.82 -4.24
CA MET A 1 -7.77 -75.43 -5.64
C MET A 1 -7.48 -73.96 -5.69
N LEU A 2 -6.24 -73.61 -5.84
CA LEU A 2 -5.72 -72.24 -5.90
C LEU A 2 -5.66 -71.82 -7.37
N ILE A 3 -6.24 -70.62 -7.68
CA ILE A 3 -6.11 -70.01 -8.99
C ILE A 3 -5.20 -68.80 -8.82
N PRO A 4 -4.10 -68.63 -9.62
CA PRO A 4 -3.14 -67.54 -9.39
C PRO A 4 -3.54 -66.22 -10.07
N ASN A 5 -3.14 -65.10 -9.42
CA ASN A 5 -3.23 -63.74 -9.93
C ASN A 5 -2.25 -63.49 -11.11
N PRO A 6 -2.64 -62.70 -12.12
CA PRO A 6 -1.76 -62.29 -13.21
C PRO A 6 -0.91 -61.06 -12.81
N PRO A 7 0.26 -60.81 -13.46
CA PRO A 7 1.23 -59.81 -13.06
C PRO A 7 0.83 -58.37 -13.43
N ALA A 8 1.20 -57.45 -12.56
CA ALA A 8 1.01 -56.00 -12.72
C ALA A 8 1.83 -55.44 -13.90
N ARG A 9 1.17 -54.80 -14.86
CA ARG A 9 1.78 -54.11 -16.00
C ARG A 9 2.37 -52.77 -15.53
N ARG A 10 3.68 -52.63 -15.62
CA ARG A 10 4.43 -51.34 -15.57
C ARG A 10 3.97 -50.46 -16.77
N ARG A 11 3.06 -49.53 -16.55
CA ARG A 11 2.76 -48.43 -17.48
C ARG A 11 2.53 -47.17 -16.67
N GLY A 12 3.61 -46.50 -16.26
CA GLY A 12 3.52 -45.23 -15.45
C GLY A 12 4.61 -44.21 -15.74
N LYS A 13 5.73 -44.62 -16.35
CA LYS A 13 6.86 -43.67 -16.54
C LYS A 13 6.90 -42.95 -17.89
N ALA A 14 6.24 -43.46 -18.92
CA ALA A 14 6.27 -42.82 -20.26
C ALA A 14 5.30 -41.60 -20.38
N ARG A 15 4.25 -41.49 -19.56
CA ARG A 15 3.33 -40.35 -19.60
C ARG A 15 3.84 -39.10 -18.89
N VAL A 16 4.70 -39.23 -17.89
CA VAL A 16 5.29 -38.10 -17.16
C VAL A 16 6.36 -37.40 -18.00
N TYR A 17 7.15 -38.14 -18.77
CA TYR A 17 8.15 -37.55 -19.67
C TYR A 17 7.55 -36.90 -20.90
N LEU A 18 6.37 -37.33 -21.35
CA LEU A 18 5.68 -36.71 -22.48
C LEU A 18 5.01 -35.39 -22.07
N MET A 19 4.51 -35.25 -20.83
CA MET A 19 4.00 -33.99 -20.32
C MET A 19 5.11 -32.96 -20.06
N LEU A 20 6.26 -33.36 -19.55
CA LEU A 20 7.40 -32.47 -19.37
C LEU A 20 8.02 -32.01 -20.71
N ALA A 21 8.00 -32.85 -21.75
CA ALA A 21 8.45 -32.47 -23.08
C ALA A 21 7.47 -31.53 -23.82
N VAL A 22 6.17 -31.62 -23.56
CA VAL A 22 5.17 -30.72 -24.15
C VAL A 22 5.19 -29.35 -23.45
N VAL A 23 5.45 -29.28 -22.14
CA VAL A 23 5.63 -28.01 -21.42
C VAL A 23 6.91 -27.29 -21.85
N ALA A 24 7.98 -28.04 -22.16
CA ALA A 24 9.23 -27.45 -22.70
C ALA A 24 9.11 -27.00 -24.17
N ALA A 25 8.23 -27.61 -24.97
CA ALA A 25 8.02 -27.25 -26.38
C ALA A 25 7.06 -26.06 -26.57
N VAL A 26 6.20 -25.74 -25.58
CA VAL A 26 5.33 -24.56 -25.63
C VAL A 26 6.08 -23.27 -25.18
N LEU A 27 7.20 -23.40 -24.48
CA LEU A 27 8.07 -22.27 -24.11
C LEU A 27 9.06 -21.86 -25.21
N GLY A 28 9.07 -22.53 -26.37
CA GLY A 28 10.09 -22.37 -27.40
C GLY A 28 9.66 -21.61 -28.67
N LEU A 29 8.48 -20.97 -28.73
CA LEU A 29 7.98 -20.30 -29.95
C LEU A 29 7.74 -18.79 -29.79
N PHE A 30 8.51 -18.11 -28.95
CA PHE A 30 8.64 -16.64 -29.01
C PHE A 30 10.00 -16.27 -29.63
N SER A 31 10.15 -16.42 -30.93
CA SER A 31 11.29 -15.86 -31.68
C SER A 31 10.98 -14.41 -32.13
N GLY A 32 10.73 -13.53 -31.13
CA GLY A 32 10.99 -12.11 -31.24
C GLY A 32 12.18 -11.84 -30.33
N ALA A 33 13.12 -10.98 -30.72
CA ALA A 33 14.25 -10.62 -29.88
C ALA A 33 13.75 -10.29 -28.47
N SER A 34 13.98 -11.19 -27.51
CA SER A 34 13.68 -10.96 -26.10
C SER A 34 14.55 -9.78 -25.69
N LEU A 35 13.91 -8.71 -25.22
CA LEU A 35 14.63 -7.63 -24.57
C LEU A 35 15.48 -8.27 -23.45
N ALA A 36 16.76 -7.88 -23.32
CA ALA A 36 17.61 -8.40 -22.25
C ALA A 36 16.93 -8.13 -20.89
N ALA A 37 16.97 -9.10 -20.00
CA ALA A 37 16.33 -8.95 -18.68
C ALA A 37 16.98 -7.81 -17.90
N GLN A 38 16.15 -6.92 -17.37
CA GLN A 38 16.56 -5.78 -16.57
C GLN A 38 17.09 -6.23 -15.20
N ASN A 39 18.09 -5.55 -14.68
CA ASN A 39 18.62 -5.82 -13.34
C ASN A 39 17.73 -5.19 -12.26
N LEU A 40 17.00 -6.02 -11.52
CA LEU A 40 16.08 -5.61 -10.46
C LEU A 40 16.78 -5.59 -9.10
N GLN A 41 17.77 -4.74 -8.93
CA GLN A 41 18.54 -4.59 -7.70
C GLN A 41 18.67 -3.11 -7.30
N LEU A 42 18.47 -2.83 -6.01
CA LEU A 42 18.98 -1.60 -5.41
C LEU A 42 20.40 -1.87 -4.91
N HIS A 43 21.37 -1.01 -5.19
CA HIS A 43 22.73 -1.17 -4.69
C HIS A 43 23.42 0.15 -4.36
N TYR A 44 24.32 0.09 -3.37
CA TYR A 44 25.02 1.23 -2.79
C TYR A 44 26.45 0.85 -2.47
N ASP A 45 27.37 1.81 -2.60
CA ASP A 45 28.80 1.64 -2.39
C ASP A 45 29.24 2.11 -0.99
N ALA A 46 28.29 2.46 -0.13
CA ALA A 46 28.51 2.89 1.25
C ALA A 46 27.41 2.39 2.18
N PRO A 47 27.70 2.25 3.49
CA PRO A 47 26.69 2.04 4.52
C PRO A 47 25.63 3.15 4.54
N ALA A 48 24.44 2.82 5.04
CA ALA A 48 23.41 3.78 5.36
C ALA A 48 23.69 4.47 6.71
N ASN A 49 23.50 5.77 6.78
CA ASN A 49 23.59 6.53 8.01
C ASN A 49 22.22 6.80 8.65
N THR A 50 21.17 6.83 7.82
CA THR A 50 19.81 7.16 8.21
C THR A 50 18.83 6.07 7.82
N PHE A 51 17.64 6.10 8.42
CA PHE A 51 16.52 5.24 8.08
C PHE A 51 16.18 5.27 6.58
N ASN A 52 16.14 6.46 5.99
CA ASN A 52 15.80 6.67 4.58
C ASN A 52 16.94 6.32 3.60
N GLU A 53 18.06 5.79 4.08
CA GLU A 53 19.14 5.19 3.28
C GLU A 53 19.19 3.67 3.45
N ALA A 54 18.61 3.13 4.54
CA ALA A 54 18.64 1.70 4.86
C ALA A 54 17.72 0.90 3.94
N LEU A 55 18.03 -0.40 3.76
CA LEU A 55 17.26 -1.30 2.91
C LEU A 55 16.14 -1.99 3.69
N PRO A 56 14.87 -1.87 3.27
CA PRO A 56 13.75 -2.52 3.92
C PRO A 56 13.65 -4.00 3.52
N LEU A 57 13.38 -4.89 4.48
CA LEU A 57 12.94 -6.26 4.27
C LEU A 57 11.68 -6.51 5.08
N GLY A 58 10.80 -7.42 4.62
CA GLY A 58 9.57 -7.71 5.35
C GLY A 58 8.84 -8.95 4.83
N ASN A 59 7.90 -9.46 5.66
CA ASN A 59 7.05 -10.59 5.34
C ASN A 59 5.54 -10.34 5.55
N GLY A 60 5.15 -9.06 5.65
CA GLY A 60 3.78 -8.62 5.96
C GLY A 60 3.48 -8.52 7.46
N ARG A 61 4.35 -9.06 8.34
CA ARG A 61 4.22 -8.97 9.80
C ARG A 61 5.48 -8.39 10.45
N MET A 62 6.63 -8.99 10.18
CA MET A 62 7.93 -8.55 10.68
C MET A 62 8.67 -7.80 9.59
N GLY A 63 9.28 -6.69 9.94
CA GLY A 63 10.09 -5.85 9.08
C GLY A 63 11.45 -5.51 9.67
N VAL A 64 12.42 -5.25 8.82
CA VAL A 64 13.73 -4.80 9.26
C VAL A 64 14.34 -3.83 8.26
N MET A 65 15.02 -2.80 8.77
CA MET A 65 15.84 -1.88 7.98
C MET A 65 17.31 -2.25 8.14
N VAL A 66 18.00 -2.52 7.01
CA VAL A 66 19.40 -2.98 6.97
C VAL A 66 20.32 -1.81 6.61
N TYR A 67 21.15 -1.36 7.56
CA TYR A 67 22.04 -0.21 7.37
C TYR A 67 23.40 -0.57 6.74
N GLY A 68 23.90 -1.75 7.00
CA GLY A 68 25.11 -2.27 6.37
C GLY A 68 26.43 -1.74 6.93
N GLY A 69 26.45 -1.15 8.13
CA GLY A 69 27.69 -0.67 8.75
C GLY A 69 28.74 -1.78 8.95
N VAL A 70 30.03 -1.45 8.83
CA VAL A 70 31.14 -2.42 8.90
C VAL A 70 31.53 -2.69 10.35
N GLN A 71 31.89 -1.67 11.13
CA GLN A 71 32.27 -1.80 12.53
C GLN A 71 31.08 -2.08 13.44
N GLN A 72 29.97 -1.44 13.16
CA GLN A 72 28.68 -1.67 13.80
C GLN A 72 27.63 -1.90 12.73
N ALA A 73 27.05 -3.11 12.70
CA ALA A 73 25.92 -3.41 11.83
C ALA A 73 24.62 -3.20 12.61
N ARG A 74 23.79 -2.28 12.12
CA ARG A 74 22.51 -1.90 12.72
C ARG A 74 21.35 -2.48 11.91
N TYR A 75 20.32 -2.95 12.62
CA TYR A 75 19.07 -3.49 12.10
C TYR A 75 17.90 -2.93 12.93
N SER A 76 17.10 -2.02 12.35
CA SER A 76 15.89 -1.52 13.04
C SER A 76 14.75 -2.49 12.78
N LEU A 77 14.18 -3.05 13.84
CA LEU A 77 13.17 -4.10 13.84
C LEU A 77 11.77 -3.49 13.92
N SER A 78 10.83 -4.07 13.21
CA SER A 78 9.42 -3.64 13.17
C SER A 78 8.49 -4.85 13.17
N GLU A 79 7.42 -4.77 13.92
CA GLU A 79 6.29 -5.71 13.90
C GLU A 79 5.01 -4.92 13.70
N ILE A 80 4.17 -5.32 12.74
CA ILE A 80 3.04 -4.52 12.22
C ILE A 80 2.01 -4.12 13.29
N THR A 81 1.94 -4.85 14.39
CA THR A 81 1.02 -4.61 15.50
C THR A 81 1.63 -3.79 16.65
N MET A 82 2.88 -3.35 16.55
CA MET A 82 3.56 -2.53 17.55
C MET A 82 2.95 -1.12 17.65
N PHE A 83 1.77 -1.03 18.23
CA PHE A 83 0.99 0.20 18.32
C PHE A 83 0.61 0.44 19.79
N SER A 84 0.98 1.61 20.33
CA SER A 84 0.55 2.02 21.69
C SER A 84 -0.94 2.38 21.70
N GLY A 85 -1.46 2.78 22.84
CA GLY A 85 -2.88 3.03 23.01
C GLY A 85 -3.67 1.76 23.27
N SER A 86 -4.97 1.84 23.15
CA SER A 86 -5.92 0.74 23.41
C SER A 86 -7.30 1.07 22.86
N ARG A 87 -8.20 0.07 22.83
CA ARG A 87 -9.61 0.32 22.53
C ARG A 87 -10.20 1.27 23.55
N TYR A 88 -10.86 2.31 23.06
CA TYR A 88 -11.42 3.36 23.89
C TYR A 88 -12.79 3.79 23.39
N ASP A 89 -13.85 3.31 24.01
CA ASP A 89 -15.23 3.65 23.66
C ASP A 89 -15.60 5.09 24.01
N GLY A 90 -14.82 5.78 24.85
CA GLY A 90 -15.02 7.16 25.27
C GLY A 90 -14.51 8.21 24.27
N ALA A 91 -13.94 7.80 23.13
CA ALA A 91 -13.56 8.73 22.05
C ALA A 91 -14.79 9.39 21.40
N ASP A 92 -15.90 8.66 21.28
CA ASP A 92 -17.15 9.20 20.80
C ASP A 92 -17.80 10.10 21.86
N ARG A 93 -18.39 11.21 21.41
CA ARG A 93 -19.23 12.06 22.27
C ARG A 93 -20.64 11.51 22.33
N ASP A 94 -21.16 11.32 23.54
CA ASP A 94 -22.51 10.78 23.75
C ASP A 94 -23.63 11.76 23.37
N ASP A 95 -23.34 13.06 23.37
CA ASP A 95 -24.29 14.14 23.15
C ASP A 95 -24.18 14.80 21.77
N ALA A 96 -23.25 14.39 20.93
CA ALA A 96 -22.96 15.03 19.63
C ALA A 96 -24.22 15.12 18.74
N VAL A 97 -25.05 14.08 18.71
CA VAL A 97 -26.30 14.05 17.93
C VAL A 97 -27.27 15.19 18.28
N ASN A 98 -27.22 15.70 19.52
CA ASN A 98 -28.13 16.79 19.96
C ASN A 98 -27.75 18.13 19.29
N TYR A 99 -26.50 18.30 18.86
CA TYR A 99 -26.02 19.51 18.19
C TYR A 99 -26.13 19.43 16.66
N LEU A 100 -26.29 18.25 16.09
CA LEU A 100 -26.41 18.06 14.66
C LEU A 100 -27.51 18.89 13.99
N PRO A 101 -28.75 18.99 14.54
CA PRO A 101 -29.78 19.83 13.94
C PRO A 101 -29.37 21.31 13.89
N LYS A 102 -28.69 21.81 14.93
CA LYS A 102 -28.24 23.21 14.97
C LYS A 102 -27.08 23.46 14.00
N ILE A 103 -26.11 22.53 13.90
CA ILE A 103 -25.01 22.60 12.92
C ILE A 103 -25.60 22.64 11.51
N ARG A 104 -26.55 21.76 11.18
CA ARG A 104 -27.25 21.72 9.88
C ARG A 104 -28.03 23.03 9.60
N GLN A 105 -28.73 23.56 10.60
CA GLN A 105 -29.42 24.82 10.46
C GLN A 105 -28.45 25.96 10.09
N LEU A 106 -27.30 26.07 10.79
CA LEU A 106 -26.29 27.09 10.51
C LEU A 106 -25.73 26.97 9.09
N LEU A 107 -25.45 25.73 8.63
CA LEU A 107 -25.00 25.48 7.27
C LEU A 107 -26.05 25.86 6.23
N LEU A 108 -27.32 25.55 6.45
CA LEU A 108 -28.44 25.95 5.58
C LEU A 108 -28.64 27.48 5.51
N GLU A 109 -28.31 28.17 6.61
CA GLU A 109 -28.31 29.64 6.70
C GLU A 109 -27.06 30.29 6.07
N GLY A 110 -26.05 29.49 5.62
CA GLY A 110 -24.77 29.99 5.11
C GLY A 110 -23.81 30.48 6.19
N ARG A 111 -24.07 30.17 7.45
CA ARG A 111 -23.24 30.51 8.63
C ARG A 111 -22.20 29.44 8.92
N ASN A 112 -21.34 29.16 7.96
CA ASN A 112 -20.39 28.05 8.02
C ASN A 112 -19.34 28.23 9.14
N VAL A 113 -18.91 29.46 9.42
CA VAL A 113 -17.96 29.74 10.51
C VAL A 113 -18.56 29.38 11.87
N ASP A 114 -19.82 29.75 12.13
CA ASP A 114 -20.50 29.37 13.36
C ASP A 114 -20.76 27.87 13.43
N ALA A 115 -21.08 27.25 12.30
CA ALA A 115 -21.25 25.80 12.20
C ALA A 115 -19.95 25.06 12.53
N GLU A 116 -18.80 25.50 12.02
CA GLU A 116 -17.50 24.93 12.32
C GLU A 116 -17.11 25.12 13.80
N GLN A 117 -17.35 26.28 14.35
CA GLN A 117 -17.12 26.53 15.77
C GLN A 117 -17.94 25.57 16.66
N LEU A 118 -19.23 25.39 16.35
CA LEU A 118 -20.10 24.48 17.07
C LEU A 118 -19.67 23.02 16.86
N THR A 119 -19.21 22.68 15.67
CA THR A 119 -18.67 21.36 15.33
C THR A 119 -17.40 21.05 16.13
N ASN A 120 -16.47 21.99 16.23
CA ASN A 120 -15.27 21.85 17.06
C ASN A 120 -15.60 21.65 18.56
N GLN A 121 -16.64 22.31 19.04
CA GLN A 121 -17.04 22.22 20.45
C GLN A 121 -17.73 20.90 20.80
N HIS A 122 -18.54 20.35 19.89
CA HIS A 122 -19.50 19.29 20.22
C HIS A 122 -19.52 18.10 19.25
N PHE A 123 -18.78 18.16 18.14
CA PHE A 123 -18.86 17.15 17.07
C PHE A 123 -17.49 16.58 16.65
N THR A 124 -16.44 16.82 17.43
CA THR A 124 -15.13 16.19 17.32
C THR A 124 -14.97 15.14 18.42
N TRP A 125 -13.87 14.43 18.51
CA TRP A 125 -13.68 13.45 19.58
C TRP A 125 -13.74 14.07 20.99
N SER A 126 -13.87 13.25 22.03
CA SER A 126 -14.26 13.69 23.38
C SER A 126 -13.14 14.34 24.21
N GLY A 127 -11.95 14.61 23.66
CA GLY A 127 -10.88 15.34 24.36
C GLY A 127 -9.58 14.56 24.56
N GLU A 128 -8.76 14.96 25.56
CA GLU A 128 -7.38 14.48 25.73
C GLU A 128 -7.25 12.95 25.93
N GLY A 129 -8.16 12.34 26.69
CA GLY A 129 -8.16 10.90 26.91
C GLY A 129 -8.32 10.07 25.64
N ALA A 130 -9.09 10.57 24.68
CA ALA A 130 -9.24 9.94 23.37
C ALA A 130 -7.91 9.93 22.61
N ASN A 131 -7.17 11.02 22.64
CA ASN A 131 -5.87 11.14 21.98
C ASN A 131 -4.81 10.20 22.57
N ALA A 132 -4.74 10.09 23.88
CA ALA A 132 -3.82 9.17 24.55
C ALA A 132 -4.13 7.70 24.23
N HIS A 133 -5.40 7.32 24.19
CA HIS A 133 -5.85 5.97 23.82
C HIS A 133 -5.71 5.67 22.34
N TYR A 134 -5.66 6.68 21.49
CA TYR A 134 -5.46 6.51 20.06
C TYR A 134 -4.12 5.84 19.76
N GLY A 135 -3.05 6.28 20.46
CA GLY A 135 -1.72 5.70 20.37
C GLY A 135 -0.98 6.03 19.07
N THR A 136 0.14 5.32 18.87
CA THR A 136 1.01 5.50 17.69
C THR A 136 1.72 4.20 17.35
N TYR A 137 1.95 3.96 16.06
CA TYR A 137 2.82 2.90 15.57
C TYR A 137 4.28 3.16 15.98
N GLN A 138 5.02 2.10 16.31
CA GLN A 138 6.38 2.21 16.86
C GLN A 138 7.30 1.15 16.24
N GLY A 139 8.58 1.48 16.09
CA GLY A 139 9.61 0.47 15.90
C GLY A 139 9.65 -0.49 17.08
N LEU A 140 9.94 -1.77 16.84
CA LEU A 140 10.01 -2.75 17.92
C LEU A 140 11.30 -2.58 18.74
N GLY A 141 12.41 -2.26 18.10
CA GLY A 141 13.72 -2.07 18.71
C GLY A 141 14.85 -2.13 17.68
N THR A 142 16.07 -2.25 18.17
CA THR A 142 17.26 -2.32 17.31
C THR A 142 18.11 -3.51 17.69
N LEU A 143 18.50 -4.31 16.70
CA LEU A 143 19.59 -5.27 16.81
C LEU A 143 20.88 -4.61 16.29
N THR A 144 21.95 -4.64 17.09
CA THR A 144 23.29 -4.22 16.66
C THR A 144 24.28 -5.39 16.75
N LEU A 145 25.19 -5.47 15.79
CA LEU A 145 26.35 -6.34 15.86
C LEU A 145 27.58 -5.42 15.94
N ASP A 146 28.21 -5.36 17.11
CA ASP A 146 29.43 -4.59 17.36
C ASP A 146 30.63 -5.50 17.08
N PHE A 147 31.33 -5.29 15.96
CA PHE A 147 32.50 -6.07 15.57
C PHE A 147 33.75 -5.59 16.32
N ALA A 148 34.69 -6.51 16.52
CA ALA A 148 35.99 -6.17 17.11
C ALA A 148 36.65 -5.06 16.27
N ALA A 149 37.24 -4.09 16.95
CA ALA A 149 37.88 -2.94 16.31
C ALA A 149 38.96 -3.40 15.31
N ASN A 150 38.87 -2.92 14.07
CA ASN A 150 39.84 -3.18 13.02
C ASN A 150 40.11 -1.87 12.27
N ALA A 151 41.34 -1.38 12.36
CA ALA A 151 41.77 -0.12 11.75
C ALA A 151 42.15 -0.27 10.26
N ALA A 152 42.19 -1.48 9.70
CA ALA A 152 42.50 -1.70 8.30
C ALA A 152 41.41 -1.05 7.40
N PRO A 153 41.82 -0.45 6.27
CA PRO A 153 40.86 0.16 5.35
C PRO A 153 39.89 -0.89 4.78
N VAL A 154 38.67 -0.46 4.53
CA VAL A 154 37.64 -1.27 3.87
C VAL A 154 37.73 -1.05 2.37
N SER A 155 37.73 -2.12 1.59
CA SER A 155 37.64 -2.10 0.13
C SER A 155 36.47 -2.97 -0.36
N ASP A 156 36.11 -2.83 -1.63
CA ASP A 156 35.10 -3.62 -2.34
C ASP A 156 33.73 -3.63 -1.63
N TYR A 157 33.42 -2.54 -0.91
CA TYR A 157 32.16 -2.46 -0.20
C TYR A 157 30.98 -2.40 -1.18
N ARG A 158 29.99 -3.24 -0.94
CA ARG A 158 28.72 -3.21 -1.66
C ARG A 158 27.58 -3.65 -0.75
N ARG A 159 26.52 -2.85 -0.71
CA ARG A 159 25.23 -3.17 -0.07
C ARG A 159 24.15 -3.22 -1.15
N ARG A 160 23.37 -4.27 -1.19
CA ARG A 160 22.33 -4.47 -2.20
C ARG A 160 21.06 -5.08 -1.64
N LEU A 161 19.94 -4.83 -2.30
CA LEU A 161 18.69 -5.55 -2.20
C LEU A 161 18.40 -6.20 -3.55
N ASP A 162 18.34 -7.51 -3.58
CA ASP A 162 17.89 -8.29 -4.74
C ASP A 162 16.36 -8.41 -4.64
N ILE A 163 15.66 -7.66 -5.47
CA ILE A 163 14.20 -7.55 -5.41
C ILE A 163 13.50 -8.89 -5.67
N PRO A 164 13.85 -9.67 -6.74
CA PRO A 164 13.20 -10.94 -7.02
C PRO A 164 13.35 -12.00 -5.94
N SER A 165 14.41 -11.96 -5.13
CA SER A 165 14.62 -12.90 -4.02
C SER A 165 14.29 -12.30 -2.66
N ALA A 166 13.95 -11.02 -2.59
CA ALA A 166 13.71 -10.28 -1.34
C ALA A 166 14.86 -10.49 -0.32
N THR A 167 16.11 -10.45 -0.80
CA THR A 167 17.31 -10.72 -0.01
C THR A 167 18.24 -9.51 -0.05
N SER A 168 18.65 -9.03 1.14
CA SER A 168 19.68 -8.01 1.27
C SER A 168 21.06 -8.67 1.45
N GLU A 169 22.07 -8.07 0.84
CA GLU A 169 23.47 -8.50 0.98
C GLU A 169 24.38 -7.30 1.25
N VAL A 170 25.34 -7.49 2.16
CA VAL A 170 26.46 -6.58 2.39
C VAL A 170 27.77 -7.37 2.21
N ARG A 171 28.64 -6.88 1.34
CA ARG A 171 29.99 -7.46 1.10
C ARG A 171 31.04 -6.38 1.25
N TYR A 172 32.19 -6.76 1.78
CA TYR A 172 33.39 -5.92 1.83
C TYR A 172 34.63 -6.75 2.09
N THR A 173 35.80 -6.17 1.80
CA THR A 173 37.12 -6.75 2.13
C THR A 173 37.78 -5.86 3.19
N GLN A 174 38.29 -6.46 4.26
CA GLN A 174 39.06 -5.75 5.30
C GLN A 174 40.19 -6.66 5.81
N ASP A 175 41.41 -6.14 5.92
CA ASP A 175 42.61 -6.93 6.32
C ASP A 175 42.80 -8.22 5.47
N GLY A 176 42.52 -8.12 4.17
CA GLY A 176 42.58 -9.24 3.25
C GLY A 176 41.53 -10.34 3.45
N VAL A 177 40.55 -10.13 4.32
CA VAL A 177 39.42 -11.04 4.55
C VAL A 177 38.18 -10.49 3.84
N ARG A 178 37.50 -11.37 3.11
CA ARG A 178 36.21 -11.07 2.50
C ARG A 178 35.08 -11.45 3.44
N TYR A 179 34.25 -10.49 3.77
CA TYR A 179 33.07 -10.64 4.61
C TYR A 179 31.81 -10.56 3.76
N ARG A 180 30.82 -11.38 4.11
CA ARG A 180 29.49 -11.38 3.51
C ARG A 180 28.43 -11.49 4.60
N ARG A 181 27.39 -10.68 4.50
CA ARG A 181 26.21 -10.73 5.35
C ARG A 181 24.98 -10.75 4.46
N GLU A 182 24.16 -11.79 4.57
CA GLU A 182 22.88 -11.91 3.87
C GLU A 182 21.74 -11.83 4.87
N MET A 183 20.65 -11.16 4.51
CA MET A 183 19.46 -11.09 5.35
C MET A 183 18.19 -11.23 4.52
N PHE A 184 17.22 -11.99 5.04
CA PHE A 184 15.88 -12.13 4.51
C PHE A 184 14.88 -12.36 5.64
N VAL A 185 13.58 -12.09 5.36
CA VAL A 185 12.47 -12.26 6.31
C VAL A 185 11.47 -13.26 5.74
N SER A 186 11.50 -14.49 6.27
CA SER A 186 10.68 -15.59 5.76
C SER A 186 9.22 -15.49 6.24
N ALA A 187 8.29 -15.44 5.30
CA ALA A 187 6.86 -15.47 5.62
C ALA A 187 6.40 -16.88 6.03
N PRO A 188 6.76 -17.97 5.32
CA PRO A 188 6.38 -19.32 5.74
C PRO A 188 6.95 -19.74 7.09
N ASP A 189 8.17 -19.31 7.41
CA ASP A 189 8.87 -19.73 8.63
C ASP A 189 8.63 -18.76 9.81
N GLN A 190 8.18 -17.55 9.54
CA GLN A 190 7.96 -16.50 10.55
C GLN A 190 9.22 -16.14 11.32
N VAL A 191 10.37 -16.07 10.62
CA VAL A 191 11.67 -15.69 11.18
C VAL A 191 12.40 -14.75 10.24
N MET A 192 13.22 -13.86 10.79
CA MET A 192 14.29 -13.17 10.08
C MET A 192 15.57 -14.01 10.19
N VAL A 193 16.29 -14.13 9.11
CA VAL A 193 17.54 -14.87 9.03
C VAL A 193 18.63 -13.91 8.59
N LEU A 194 19.65 -13.73 9.43
CA LEU A 194 20.87 -13.01 9.10
C LEU A 194 22.02 -14.00 9.10
N HIS A 195 22.64 -14.20 7.95
CA HIS A 195 23.76 -15.10 7.75
C HIS A 195 25.04 -14.30 7.50
N LEU A 196 26.07 -14.57 8.29
CA LEU A 196 27.38 -13.94 8.22
C LEU A 196 28.44 -15.01 7.86
N SER A 197 29.31 -14.69 6.92
CA SER A 197 30.43 -15.55 6.56
C SER A 197 31.70 -14.75 6.29
N ALA A 198 32.84 -15.37 6.53
CA ALA A 198 34.16 -14.87 6.22
C ALA A 198 34.99 -15.95 5.52
N ASP A 199 35.87 -15.58 4.56
CA ASP A 199 36.73 -16.51 3.83
C ASP A 199 37.99 -16.90 4.61
N ARG A 200 38.20 -16.34 5.81
CA ARG A 200 39.25 -16.73 6.76
C ARG A 200 38.61 -17.32 8.01
N THR A 201 39.06 -18.51 8.42
CA THR A 201 38.56 -19.20 9.61
C THR A 201 38.74 -18.33 10.86
N GLY A 202 37.69 -18.26 11.70
CA GLY A 202 37.71 -17.55 12.97
C GLY A 202 37.69 -16.03 12.85
N ALA A 203 37.41 -15.46 11.69
CA ALA A 203 37.48 -14.02 11.47
C ALA A 203 36.27 -13.23 11.99
N LEU A 204 35.14 -13.89 12.28
CA LEU A 204 33.96 -13.24 12.79
C LEU A 204 34.01 -13.16 14.33
N ASN A 205 34.19 -11.93 14.85
CA ASN A 205 34.23 -11.67 16.28
C ASN A 205 33.34 -10.42 16.53
N PHE A 206 32.23 -10.59 17.27
CA PHE A 206 31.29 -9.52 17.52
C PHE A 206 30.45 -9.75 18.80
N VAL A 207 29.76 -8.68 19.23
CA VAL A 207 28.72 -8.77 20.25
C VAL A 207 27.39 -8.34 19.62
N ALA A 208 26.40 -9.23 19.64
CA ALA A 208 25.06 -8.92 19.23
C ALA A 208 24.27 -8.37 20.43
N LYS A 209 23.59 -7.23 20.25
CA LYS A 209 22.79 -6.56 21.29
C LYS A 209 21.40 -6.25 20.77
N LEU A 210 20.39 -6.42 21.65
CA LEU A 210 19.05 -5.89 21.44
C LEU A 210 18.87 -4.66 22.32
N ASP A 211 18.24 -3.61 21.78
CA ASP A 211 17.95 -2.40 22.50
C ASP A 211 16.60 -1.79 22.08
N ARG A 212 15.96 -1.14 23.04
CA ARG A 212 14.76 -0.32 22.84
C ARG A 212 14.80 0.82 23.85
N ALA A 213 14.47 2.03 23.40
CA ALA A 213 14.59 3.25 24.20
C ALA A 213 13.75 3.24 25.47
N GLU A 214 12.61 2.53 25.47
CA GLU A 214 11.69 2.52 26.60
C GLU A 214 10.87 1.23 26.70
N ARG A 215 10.29 0.98 27.87
CA ARG A 215 9.27 -0.04 28.12
C ARG A 215 9.69 -1.45 27.69
N ALA A 216 10.98 -1.75 27.81
CA ALA A 216 11.52 -3.07 27.47
C ALA A 216 12.58 -3.50 28.49
N THR A 217 12.71 -4.79 28.65
CA THR A 217 13.82 -5.45 29.35
C THR A 217 14.47 -6.46 28.44
N VAL A 218 15.81 -6.54 28.49
CA VAL A 218 16.60 -7.52 27.73
C VAL A 218 17.31 -8.43 28.71
N LYS A 219 17.29 -9.73 28.44
CA LYS A 219 18.00 -10.74 29.24
C LYS A 219 18.58 -11.84 28.33
N GLY A 220 19.58 -12.54 28.85
CA GLY A 220 20.09 -13.77 28.24
C GLY A 220 19.00 -14.83 28.16
N ASP A 221 18.97 -15.59 27.07
CA ASP A 221 18.06 -16.68 26.80
C ASP A 221 18.84 -17.93 26.42
N GLY A 222 19.18 -18.73 27.42
CA GLY A 222 20.14 -19.80 27.29
C GLY A 222 21.59 -19.30 27.12
N THR A 223 22.43 -20.06 26.43
CA THR A 223 23.84 -19.73 26.19
C THR A 223 24.09 -19.01 24.87
N ASP A 224 23.09 -18.96 23.99
CA ASP A 224 23.21 -18.52 22.61
C ASP A 224 22.11 -17.53 22.18
N GLY A 225 21.29 -17.02 23.13
CA GLY A 225 20.12 -16.20 22.83
C GLY A 225 19.96 -14.97 23.70
N LEU A 226 19.13 -14.03 23.18
CA LEU A 226 18.59 -12.88 23.91
C LEU A 226 17.08 -12.86 23.79
N LEU A 227 16.41 -12.44 24.86
CA LEU A 227 15.00 -12.11 24.89
C LEU A 227 14.83 -10.66 25.33
N MET A 228 14.24 -9.86 24.45
CA MET A 228 13.65 -8.55 24.78
C MET A 228 12.14 -8.72 24.92
N GLN A 229 11.56 -8.16 25.97
CA GLN A 229 10.12 -8.17 26.23
C GLN A 229 9.68 -6.88 26.89
N GLY A 230 8.43 -6.50 26.67
CA GLY A 230 7.89 -5.27 27.25
C GLY A 230 6.38 -5.15 27.08
N GLU A 231 5.88 -4.01 27.54
CA GLU A 231 4.46 -3.63 27.42
C GLU A 231 4.38 -2.16 27.02
N LEU A 232 3.67 -1.87 25.92
CA LEU A 232 3.47 -0.52 25.43
C LEU A 232 2.50 0.26 26.32
N ASP A 233 2.49 1.59 26.16
CA ASP A 233 1.52 2.45 26.83
C ASP A 233 0.10 2.18 26.32
N SER A 234 -0.85 1.96 27.21
CA SER A 234 -2.26 1.81 26.86
C SER A 234 -2.99 3.14 26.63
N GLY A 235 -2.35 4.27 26.91
CA GLY A 235 -2.99 5.58 26.96
C GLY A 235 -3.91 5.82 28.16
N GLY A 236 -4.01 4.86 29.10
CA GLY A 236 -4.84 4.94 30.28
C GLY A 236 -4.38 4.00 31.40
N SER A 237 -5.29 3.62 32.28
CA SER A 237 -5.00 2.73 33.43
C SER A 237 -5.03 1.24 33.07
N GLY A 238 -5.36 0.89 31.83
CA GLY A 238 -5.44 -0.49 31.34
C GLY A 238 -4.08 -1.08 31.01
N LYS A 239 -4.08 -2.38 30.65
CA LYS A 239 -2.92 -3.07 30.12
C LYS A 239 -2.68 -2.63 28.67
N GLY A 240 -1.44 -2.32 28.34
CA GLY A 240 -0.99 -2.07 26.97
C GLY A 240 -0.68 -3.35 26.21
N LEU A 241 -0.32 -3.21 24.95
CA LEU A 241 0.14 -4.32 24.11
C LEU A 241 1.46 -4.87 24.64
N THR A 242 1.53 -6.17 24.92
CA THR A 242 2.79 -6.83 25.26
C THR A 242 3.49 -7.35 24.01
N PHE A 243 4.81 -7.32 24.02
CA PHE A 243 5.63 -7.75 22.91
C PHE A 243 6.87 -8.54 23.36
N ALA A 244 7.41 -9.33 22.45
CA ALA A 244 8.69 -10.01 22.59
C ALA A 244 9.46 -10.00 21.28
N ALA A 245 10.78 -9.79 21.36
CA ALA A 245 11.74 -10.08 20.31
C ALA A 245 12.78 -11.07 20.83
N ARG A 246 13.05 -12.12 20.09
CA ARG A 246 13.99 -13.18 20.45
C ARG A 246 15.05 -13.31 19.37
N VAL A 247 16.30 -13.31 19.81
CA VAL A 247 17.47 -13.54 18.95
C VAL A 247 18.16 -14.81 19.38
N ARG A 248 18.60 -15.62 18.41
CA ARG A 248 19.42 -16.80 18.65
C ARG A 248 20.58 -16.84 17.68
N VAL A 249 21.77 -17.13 18.15
CA VAL A 249 22.99 -17.25 17.35
C VAL A 249 23.39 -18.72 17.22
N ILE A 250 23.62 -19.19 15.99
CA ILE A 250 24.11 -20.50 15.65
C ILE A 250 25.47 -20.30 14.96
N ALA A 251 26.57 -20.72 15.60
CA ALA A 251 27.94 -20.50 15.10
C ALA A 251 28.78 -21.75 15.33
N PRO A 252 28.73 -22.77 14.42
CA PRO A 252 29.47 -24.01 14.56
C PRO A 252 30.98 -23.75 14.65
N GLY A 253 31.63 -24.33 15.70
CA GLY A 253 33.06 -24.19 15.92
C GLY A 253 33.51 -22.85 16.54
N ALA A 254 32.63 -21.94 16.79
CA ALA A 254 32.90 -20.69 17.50
C ALA A 254 32.61 -20.80 19.00
N SER A 255 33.13 -19.87 19.81
CA SER A 255 32.68 -19.63 21.16
C SER A 255 31.49 -18.69 21.15
N VAL A 256 30.35 -19.10 21.78
CA VAL A 256 29.15 -18.29 21.91
C VAL A 256 28.77 -18.21 23.39
N HIS A 257 28.61 -17.00 23.89
CA HIS A 257 28.17 -16.74 25.25
C HIS A 257 27.16 -15.61 25.31
N ALA A 258 26.00 -15.84 25.91
CA ALA A 258 24.94 -14.86 26.05
C ALA A 258 24.74 -14.47 27.53
N ASP A 259 24.58 -13.16 27.78
CA ASP A 259 24.19 -12.56 29.05
C ASP A 259 23.26 -11.38 28.85
N ALA A 260 22.99 -10.58 29.89
CA ALA A 260 22.15 -9.39 29.79
C ALA A 260 22.77 -8.26 28.93
N HIS A 261 24.06 -8.31 28.61
CA HIS A 261 24.79 -7.29 27.84
C HIS A 261 24.88 -7.65 26.35
N GLY A 262 24.57 -8.88 25.97
CA GLY A 262 24.59 -9.31 24.59
C GLY A 262 24.98 -10.77 24.40
N ILE A 263 25.08 -11.17 23.13
CA ILE A 263 25.63 -12.47 22.71
C ILE A 263 27.01 -12.19 22.12
N ARG A 264 28.04 -12.69 22.80
CA ARG A 264 29.42 -12.62 22.33
C ARG A 264 29.71 -13.84 21.44
N VAL A 265 30.21 -13.57 20.25
CA VAL A 265 30.70 -14.58 19.30
C VAL A 265 32.20 -14.37 19.11
N GLU A 266 33.00 -15.41 19.33
CA GLU A 266 34.45 -15.38 19.12
C GLU A 266 34.88 -16.56 18.22
N HIS A 267 35.79 -16.27 17.26
CA HIS A 267 36.32 -17.22 16.29
C HIS A 267 35.27 -17.82 15.34
N GLY A 268 34.18 -17.07 15.03
CA GLY A 268 33.20 -17.51 14.03
C GLY A 268 33.74 -17.45 12.61
N THR A 269 33.27 -18.35 11.76
CA THR A 269 33.56 -18.36 10.31
C THR A 269 32.26 -18.27 9.51
N ASP A 270 31.28 -19.04 9.95
CA ASP A 270 29.91 -19.10 9.41
C ASP A 270 28.97 -18.99 10.59
N VAL A 271 28.16 -17.93 10.62
CA VAL A 271 27.28 -17.57 11.75
C VAL A 271 25.90 -17.26 11.23
N THR A 272 24.89 -17.87 11.85
CA THR A 272 23.48 -17.56 11.59
C THR A 272 22.86 -16.90 12.81
N VAL A 273 22.24 -15.75 12.62
CA VAL A 273 21.40 -15.07 13.62
C VAL A 273 19.95 -15.20 13.19
N LEU A 274 19.17 -15.89 14.02
CA LEU A 274 17.71 -16.05 13.85
C LEU A 274 16.99 -15.06 14.76
N ILE A 275 15.98 -14.38 14.23
CA ILE A 275 15.20 -13.40 14.98
C ILE A 275 13.71 -13.71 14.78
N SER A 276 12.93 -13.72 15.86
CA SER A 276 11.46 -13.78 15.82
C SER A 276 10.87 -12.74 16.74
N GLU A 277 9.74 -12.21 16.34
CA GLU A 277 8.98 -11.17 17.01
C GLU A 277 7.53 -11.59 17.18
N ALA A 278 6.89 -11.14 18.24
CA ALA A 278 5.46 -11.39 18.49
C ALA A 278 4.89 -10.33 19.43
N THR A 279 3.59 -10.13 19.33
CA THR A 279 2.78 -9.34 20.25
C THR A 279 1.56 -10.14 20.71
N ASP A 280 0.87 -9.66 21.76
CA ASP A 280 -0.40 -10.22 22.20
C ASP A 280 -1.61 -9.51 21.57
N TYR A 281 -1.43 -8.84 20.42
CA TYR A 281 -2.53 -8.24 19.70
C TYR A 281 -3.61 -9.27 19.36
N ASP A 282 -4.82 -9.02 19.83
CA ASP A 282 -6.01 -9.85 19.62
C ASP A 282 -7.15 -9.03 18.98
N GLY A 283 -6.84 -8.42 17.82
CA GLY A 283 -7.80 -7.59 17.07
C GLY A 283 -8.44 -8.32 15.91
N PHE A 284 -8.65 -7.60 14.80
CA PHE A 284 -9.39 -8.11 13.64
C PHE A 284 -8.58 -9.05 12.72
N ALA A 285 -7.27 -9.07 12.86
CA ALA A 285 -6.34 -9.89 12.07
C ALA A 285 -5.02 -10.07 12.85
N GLY A 286 -4.06 -10.75 12.27
CA GLY A 286 -2.75 -10.97 12.86
C GLY A 286 -2.59 -12.36 13.48
N ARG A 287 -1.62 -12.48 14.36
CA ARG A 287 -1.19 -13.78 14.86
C ARG A 287 -2.10 -14.38 15.96
N HIS A 288 -2.84 -13.56 16.70
CA HIS A 288 -3.70 -13.94 17.83
C HIS A 288 -2.95 -14.78 18.88
N SER A 289 -1.80 -14.30 19.36
CA SER A 289 -1.01 -15.00 20.37
C SER A 289 -1.17 -14.33 21.73
N ALA A 290 -1.67 -15.07 22.72
CA ALA A 290 -1.81 -14.55 24.09
C ALA A 290 -0.45 -14.42 24.83
N ASP A 291 0.60 -15.08 24.37
CA ASP A 291 1.94 -15.08 24.97
C ASP A 291 3.01 -14.83 23.88
N PRO A 292 3.46 -13.58 23.69
CA PRO A 292 4.47 -13.27 22.70
C PRO A 292 5.84 -13.90 22.99
N VAL A 293 6.15 -14.17 24.27
CA VAL A 293 7.41 -14.83 24.67
C VAL A 293 7.40 -16.29 24.22
N ALA A 294 6.33 -17.02 24.47
CA ALA A 294 6.18 -18.40 24.02
C ALA A 294 6.09 -18.47 22.47
N ALA A 295 5.40 -17.53 21.84
CA ALA A 295 5.23 -17.49 20.40
C ALA A 295 6.56 -17.30 19.67
N SER A 296 7.39 -16.33 20.10
CA SER A 296 8.72 -16.09 19.52
C SER A 296 9.68 -17.27 19.73
N ALA A 297 9.59 -17.96 20.87
CA ALA A 297 10.37 -19.17 21.11
C ALA A 297 9.97 -20.31 20.16
N ALA A 298 8.67 -20.52 19.97
CA ALA A 298 8.14 -21.58 19.09
C ALA A 298 8.56 -21.37 17.63
N ASP A 299 8.63 -20.12 17.15
CA ASP A 299 9.10 -19.82 15.80
C ASP A 299 10.56 -20.24 15.60
N LEU A 300 11.46 -19.84 16.51
CA LEU A 300 12.87 -20.22 16.43
C LEU A 300 13.08 -21.72 16.57
N GLN A 301 12.28 -22.38 17.42
CA GLN A 301 12.34 -23.83 17.60
C GLN A 301 11.98 -24.60 16.31
N ARG A 302 10.96 -24.14 15.55
CA ARG A 302 10.55 -24.76 14.29
C ARG A 302 11.65 -24.79 13.24
N VAL A 303 12.55 -23.82 13.26
CA VAL A 303 13.60 -23.66 12.25
C VAL A 303 14.99 -24.07 12.76
N ALA A 304 15.15 -24.43 14.02
CA ALA A 304 16.43 -24.66 14.68
C ALA A 304 17.31 -25.73 14.00
N SER A 305 16.72 -26.73 13.35
CA SER A 305 17.42 -27.80 12.63
C SER A 305 17.60 -27.57 11.13
N ARG A 306 17.09 -26.43 10.61
CA ARG A 306 17.13 -26.14 9.17
C ARG A 306 18.38 -25.34 8.82
N SER A 307 19.00 -25.68 7.71
CA SER A 307 20.11 -24.88 7.17
C SER A 307 19.62 -23.55 6.60
N VAL A 308 20.49 -22.53 6.56
CA VAL A 308 20.23 -21.25 5.90
C VAL A 308 19.75 -21.44 4.47
N ALA A 309 20.39 -22.35 3.71
CA ALA A 309 19.98 -22.65 2.34
C ALA A 309 18.56 -23.19 2.22
N GLN A 310 18.12 -24.03 3.17
CA GLN A 310 16.72 -24.52 3.20
C GLN A 310 15.73 -23.41 3.54
N LEU A 311 16.04 -22.53 4.50
CA LEU A 311 15.20 -21.39 4.87
C LEU A 311 15.11 -20.39 3.70
N HIS A 312 16.25 -20.07 3.08
CA HIS A 312 16.31 -19.17 1.93
C HIS A 312 15.52 -19.71 0.73
N ALA A 313 15.64 -21.01 0.42
CA ALA A 313 14.89 -21.60 -0.69
C ALA A 313 13.37 -21.51 -0.49
N VAL A 314 12.88 -21.72 0.73
CA VAL A 314 11.45 -21.60 1.06
C VAL A 314 11.00 -20.14 1.00
N HIS A 315 11.81 -19.22 1.55
CA HIS A 315 11.55 -17.79 1.48
C HIS A 315 11.43 -17.30 0.03
N VAL A 316 12.42 -17.63 -0.81
CA VAL A 316 12.43 -17.22 -2.23
C VAL A 316 11.25 -17.81 -2.98
N ALA A 317 10.92 -19.09 -2.75
CA ALA A 317 9.78 -19.73 -3.40
C ALA A 317 8.44 -19.04 -3.05
N ASP A 318 8.23 -18.70 -1.78
CA ASP A 318 7.06 -17.95 -1.35
C ASP A 318 7.03 -16.56 -2.01
N PHE A 319 8.10 -15.79 -1.89
CA PHE A 319 8.14 -14.43 -2.42
C PHE A 319 7.92 -14.39 -3.93
N ARG A 320 8.58 -15.26 -4.69
CA ARG A 320 8.44 -15.36 -6.14
C ARG A 320 7.07 -15.81 -6.58
N SER A 321 6.34 -16.57 -5.77
CA SER A 321 4.94 -16.94 -6.08
C SER A 321 4.03 -15.73 -6.24
N TRP A 322 4.37 -14.60 -5.64
CA TRP A 322 3.72 -13.30 -5.78
C TRP A 322 4.41 -12.42 -6.83
N PHE A 323 5.73 -12.31 -6.75
CA PHE A 323 6.50 -11.37 -7.55
C PHE A 323 6.49 -11.73 -9.04
N ASP A 324 6.65 -13.02 -9.38
CA ASP A 324 6.74 -13.50 -10.78
C ASP A 324 5.40 -13.48 -11.55
N ARG A 325 4.29 -13.06 -10.92
CA ARG A 325 2.99 -12.93 -11.59
C ARG A 325 2.94 -11.78 -12.59
N PHE A 326 3.88 -10.84 -12.49
CA PHE A 326 3.91 -9.64 -13.30
C PHE A 326 5.33 -9.27 -13.66
N SER A 327 5.53 -8.76 -14.87
CA SER A 327 6.80 -8.18 -15.29
C SER A 327 6.57 -6.93 -16.14
N LEU A 328 7.44 -5.94 -15.97
CA LEU A 328 7.46 -4.70 -16.76
C LEU A 328 8.88 -4.42 -17.20
N GLN A 329 9.04 -4.13 -18.49
CA GLN A 329 10.28 -3.63 -19.08
C GLN A 329 9.97 -2.38 -19.90
N LEU A 330 10.67 -1.30 -19.61
CA LEU A 330 10.55 -0.03 -20.31
C LEU A 330 11.89 0.35 -20.95
N GLY A 331 11.85 0.76 -22.20
CA GLY A 331 13.05 1.11 -22.93
C GLY A 331 13.98 -0.09 -23.24
N SER A 332 15.18 0.21 -23.72
CA SER A 332 16.27 -0.75 -23.85
C SER A 332 17.10 -0.80 -22.56
N VAL A 333 17.73 -1.94 -22.29
CA VAL A 333 18.69 -2.05 -21.17
C VAL A 333 19.89 -1.15 -21.43
N ASP A 334 20.16 -0.25 -20.49
CA ASP A 334 21.36 0.61 -20.47
C ASP A 334 22.32 0.10 -19.39
N SER A 335 23.29 -0.70 -19.77
CA SER A 335 24.25 -1.29 -18.84
C SER A 335 25.09 -0.26 -18.08
N ALA A 336 25.33 0.92 -18.64
CA ALA A 336 26.07 1.98 -17.96
C ALA A 336 25.24 2.57 -16.81
N ARG A 337 23.95 2.82 -17.04
CA ARG A 337 23.03 3.27 -16.01
C ARG A 337 22.77 2.18 -14.96
N GLU A 338 22.62 0.93 -15.35
CA GLU A 338 22.46 -0.19 -14.41
C GLU A 338 23.68 -0.44 -13.53
N ALA A 339 24.87 -0.05 -13.97
CA ALA A 339 26.10 -0.09 -13.18
C ALA A 339 26.23 1.03 -12.15
N MET A 340 25.48 2.12 -12.29
CA MET A 340 25.45 3.22 -11.31
C MET A 340 24.80 2.76 -10.01
N SER A 341 25.29 3.26 -8.85
CA SER A 341 24.56 3.05 -7.60
C SER A 341 23.15 3.65 -7.69
N THR A 342 22.20 3.07 -6.94
CA THR A 342 20.80 3.52 -6.95
C THR A 342 20.68 5.01 -6.67
N ARG A 343 21.49 5.53 -5.73
CA ARG A 343 21.54 6.97 -5.41
C ARG A 343 22.02 7.77 -6.61
N ALA A 344 23.13 7.38 -7.23
CA ALA A 344 23.68 8.11 -8.38
C ALA A 344 22.72 8.05 -9.58
N ARG A 345 22.00 6.95 -9.76
CA ARG A 345 21.00 6.79 -10.82
C ARG A 345 19.78 7.69 -10.58
N LEU A 346 19.32 7.81 -9.33
CA LEU A 346 18.27 8.74 -8.93
C LEU A 346 18.69 10.21 -9.16
N ASP A 347 19.92 10.58 -8.72
CA ASP A 347 20.45 11.94 -8.88
C ASP A 347 20.63 12.32 -10.37
N ALA A 348 20.81 11.34 -11.28
CA ALA A 348 20.99 11.55 -12.71
C ALA A 348 19.69 11.46 -13.53
N TYR A 349 18.57 11.13 -12.89
CA TYR A 349 17.27 11.02 -13.55
C TYR A 349 16.72 12.40 -13.90
N ALA A 350 16.26 12.60 -15.12
CA ALA A 350 15.60 13.82 -15.58
C ALA A 350 14.79 13.55 -16.86
N ASP A 351 13.62 14.17 -16.98
CA ASP A 351 12.78 14.17 -18.18
C ASP A 351 12.52 12.77 -18.78
N GLY A 352 12.30 11.78 -17.93
CA GLY A 352 12.05 10.39 -18.33
C GLY A 352 13.24 9.71 -19.05
N ASN A 353 14.46 10.23 -18.91
CA ASN A 353 15.65 9.77 -19.65
C ASN A 353 16.14 8.36 -19.25
N ASP A 354 15.56 7.75 -18.21
CA ASP A 354 15.85 6.40 -17.74
C ASP A 354 14.58 5.58 -17.54
N PRO A 355 13.92 5.11 -18.61
CA PRO A 355 12.74 4.26 -18.48
C PRO A 355 13.00 3.00 -17.66
N GLY A 356 14.23 2.46 -17.71
CA GLY A 356 14.64 1.32 -16.90
C GLY A 356 14.62 1.61 -15.40
N PHE A 357 14.89 2.84 -14.98
CA PHE A 357 14.78 3.23 -13.57
C PHE A 357 13.33 3.34 -13.14
N ALA A 358 12.45 3.85 -13.98
CA ALA A 358 11.02 3.87 -13.73
C ALA A 358 10.47 2.43 -13.57
N ALA A 359 10.88 1.48 -14.41
CA ALA A 359 10.51 0.07 -14.27
C ALA A 359 11.09 -0.57 -13.00
N LEU A 360 12.31 -0.22 -12.59
CA LEU A 360 12.90 -0.66 -11.32
C LEU A 360 12.08 -0.14 -10.12
N TYR A 361 11.71 1.15 -10.13
CA TYR A 361 10.87 1.76 -9.09
C TYR A 361 9.49 1.09 -9.01
N PHE A 362 8.86 0.81 -10.14
CA PHE A 362 7.62 0.05 -10.22
C PHE A 362 7.73 -1.32 -9.54
N GLN A 363 8.76 -2.10 -9.88
CA GLN A 363 8.96 -3.42 -9.29
C GLN A 363 9.35 -3.34 -7.81
N TYR A 364 10.04 -2.26 -7.41
CA TYR A 364 10.34 -2.00 -6.01
C TYR A 364 9.08 -1.70 -5.20
N ALA A 365 8.14 -0.91 -5.72
CA ALA A 365 6.87 -0.69 -5.04
C ALA A 365 6.04 -1.98 -4.91
N ARG A 366 6.02 -2.86 -5.93
CA ARG A 366 5.42 -4.19 -5.80
C ARG A 366 6.12 -5.02 -4.71
N TYR A 367 7.46 -4.95 -4.65
CA TYR A 367 8.24 -5.56 -3.58
C TYR A 367 7.82 -5.03 -2.20
N LEU A 368 7.66 -3.72 -2.05
CA LEU A 368 7.22 -3.10 -0.79
C LEU A 368 5.83 -3.58 -0.37
N LEU A 369 4.89 -3.69 -1.30
CA LEU A 369 3.54 -4.19 -1.01
C LEU A 369 3.57 -5.66 -0.59
N ILE A 370 4.29 -6.53 -1.30
CA ILE A 370 4.45 -7.95 -0.95
C ILE A 370 5.11 -8.10 0.43
N SER A 371 6.02 -7.20 0.79
CA SER A 371 6.76 -7.22 2.05
C SER A 371 5.99 -6.62 3.23
N SER A 372 4.99 -5.76 2.99
CA SER A 372 4.25 -5.04 4.05
C SER A 372 2.80 -5.48 4.24
N SER A 373 2.21 -6.21 3.29
CA SER A 373 0.80 -6.64 3.36
C SER A 373 0.66 -8.07 2.88
N ARG A 374 0.14 -8.94 3.73
CA ARG A 374 -0.08 -10.36 3.43
C ARG A 374 -1.43 -10.83 3.96
N PRO A 375 -2.09 -11.80 3.28
CA PRO A 375 -3.35 -12.38 3.75
C PRO A 375 -3.27 -12.85 5.21
N GLY A 376 -4.27 -12.49 6.00
CA GLY A 376 -4.34 -12.80 7.44
C GLY A 376 -3.58 -11.82 8.34
N GLY A 377 -2.78 -10.90 7.78
CA GLY A 377 -2.09 -9.82 8.50
C GLY A 377 -2.89 -8.53 8.58
N LEU A 378 -2.24 -7.47 9.05
CA LEU A 378 -2.78 -6.11 9.05
C LEU A 378 -2.43 -5.38 7.73
N PRO A 379 -3.18 -4.34 7.37
CA PRO A 379 -2.85 -3.53 6.20
C PRO A 379 -1.50 -2.81 6.34
N SER A 380 -0.87 -2.52 5.22
CA SER A 380 0.24 -1.58 5.13
C SER A 380 -0.24 -0.20 5.62
N ASN A 381 0.37 0.32 6.71
CA ASN A 381 0.02 1.62 7.28
C ASN A 381 0.76 2.77 6.57
N LEU A 382 0.71 4.01 7.09
CA LEU A 382 1.43 5.16 6.51
C LEU A 382 2.93 4.94 6.35
N GLN A 383 3.53 4.09 7.21
CA GLN A 383 4.95 3.70 7.16
C GLN A 383 5.15 2.36 6.42
N GLY A 384 4.11 1.81 5.85
CA GLY A 384 4.13 0.45 5.31
C GLY A 384 4.19 -0.59 6.42
N LEU A 385 5.39 -0.99 6.77
CA LEU A 385 5.73 -1.92 7.84
C LEU A 385 6.90 -1.39 8.68
N TRP A 386 7.65 -0.42 8.16
CA TRP A 386 8.95 -0.02 8.69
C TRP A 386 8.86 1.24 9.51
N ALA A 387 9.28 1.16 10.78
CA ALA A 387 9.30 2.26 11.71
C ALA A 387 10.62 2.32 12.49
N GLU A 388 10.97 3.50 12.95
CA GLU A 388 12.09 3.74 13.85
C GLU A 388 11.64 4.59 15.03
N GLY A 389 12.13 4.26 16.23
CA GLY A 389 11.77 5.00 17.45
C GLY A 389 10.43 4.59 18.05
N THR A 390 9.96 5.40 19.00
CA THR A 390 8.76 5.15 19.81
C THR A 390 7.54 5.97 19.38
N SER A 391 7.65 6.68 18.28
CA SER A 391 6.55 7.38 17.61
C SER A 391 6.84 7.50 16.13
N THR A 392 5.80 7.55 15.32
CA THR A 392 5.90 7.73 13.88
C THR A 392 5.11 8.95 13.43
N PRO A 393 5.47 9.59 12.31
CA PRO A 393 4.68 10.67 11.72
C PRO A 393 3.21 10.27 11.54
N TRP A 394 2.30 11.18 11.91
CA TRP A 394 0.85 10.95 11.88
C TRP A 394 0.43 9.63 12.56
N ASN A 395 1.12 9.28 13.63
CA ASN A 395 0.92 8.05 14.39
C ASN A 395 1.14 6.75 13.59
N GLY A 396 1.57 6.80 12.33
CA GLY A 396 1.69 5.63 11.46
C GLY A 396 0.38 4.84 11.35
N ASP A 397 -0.74 5.53 11.34
CA ASP A 397 -2.08 4.97 11.34
C ASP A 397 -2.64 4.73 9.93
N TYR A 398 -3.95 4.64 9.81
CA TYR A 398 -4.68 4.49 8.55
C TYR A 398 -5.48 5.77 8.27
N HIS A 399 -4.89 6.71 7.51
CA HIS A 399 -5.62 7.84 6.99
C HIS A 399 -6.52 7.38 5.84
N THR A 400 -7.82 7.70 5.94
CA THR A 400 -8.89 7.18 5.07
C THR A 400 -9.39 8.20 4.07
N ASN A 401 -8.71 9.33 3.97
CA ASN A 401 -9.07 10.38 3.01
C ASN A 401 -8.24 10.36 1.72
N VAL A 402 -7.29 9.39 1.61
CA VAL A 402 -6.54 9.03 0.39
C VAL A 402 -5.47 7.96 0.63
N ASN A 403 -4.77 7.99 1.78
CA ASN A 403 -3.49 7.30 1.96
C ASN A 403 -3.65 5.78 1.99
N ILE A 404 -4.52 5.25 2.87
CA ILE A 404 -4.72 3.79 2.95
C ILE A 404 -5.29 3.22 1.65
N GLU A 405 -6.12 3.97 0.96
CA GLU A 405 -6.71 3.57 -0.31
C GLU A 405 -5.64 3.51 -1.40
N MET A 406 -4.78 4.53 -1.48
CA MET A 406 -3.67 4.61 -2.43
C MET A 406 -2.67 3.47 -2.26
N ASN A 407 -2.45 2.99 -1.02
CA ASN A 407 -1.59 1.85 -0.75
C ASN A 407 -1.99 0.59 -1.54
N TYR A 408 -3.25 0.46 -1.92
CA TYR A 408 -3.78 -0.73 -2.57
C TYR A 408 -4.17 -0.55 -4.04
N TRP A 409 -4.07 0.66 -4.60
CA TRP A 409 -4.40 0.88 -6.01
C TRP A 409 -3.63 -0.01 -6.99
N PRO A 410 -2.32 -0.29 -6.81
CA PRO A 410 -1.59 -1.15 -7.74
C PRO A 410 -1.82 -2.64 -7.53
N ALA A 411 -2.50 -3.08 -6.45
CA ALA A 411 -2.56 -4.49 -6.09
C ALA A 411 -3.30 -5.34 -7.13
N GLU A 412 -4.54 -4.99 -7.44
CA GLU A 412 -5.35 -5.75 -8.40
C GLU A 412 -4.71 -5.81 -9.78
N PRO A 413 -4.36 -4.67 -10.42
CA PRO A 413 -3.86 -4.69 -11.78
C PRO A 413 -2.48 -5.34 -11.92
N THR A 414 -1.70 -5.47 -10.84
CA THR A 414 -0.37 -6.11 -10.90
C THR A 414 -0.34 -7.55 -10.39
N GLY A 415 -1.51 -8.22 -10.33
CA GLY A 415 -1.63 -9.63 -9.94
C GLY A 415 -1.42 -9.90 -8.44
N LEU A 416 -1.63 -8.89 -7.59
CA LEU A 416 -1.46 -8.94 -6.14
C LEU A 416 -2.81 -8.74 -5.38
N GLY A 417 -3.95 -9.00 -6.03
CA GLY A 417 -5.27 -8.74 -5.46
C GLY A 417 -5.54 -9.42 -4.12
N GLU A 418 -4.95 -10.60 -3.85
CA GLU A 418 -5.09 -11.26 -2.56
C GLU A 418 -4.41 -10.49 -1.42
N LEU A 419 -3.42 -9.63 -1.71
CA LEU A 419 -2.76 -8.79 -0.72
C LEU A 419 -3.64 -7.63 -0.23
N VAL A 420 -4.81 -7.39 -0.85
CA VAL A 420 -5.82 -6.43 -0.39
C VAL A 420 -6.66 -7.00 0.77
N GLN A 421 -6.61 -8.30 1.01
CA GLN A 421 -7.39 -8.96 2.07
C GLN A 421 -7.25 -8.30 3.47
N PRO A 422 -6.05 -7.85 3.91
CA PRO A 422 -5.94 -7.13 5.18
C PRO A 422 -6.78 -5.84 5.23
N LEU A 423 -6.88 -5.08 4.13
CA LEU A 423 -7.74 -3.90 4.05
C LEU A 423 -9.22 -4.28 4.14
N PHE A 424 -9.64 -5.38 3.52
CA PHE A 424 -11.02 -5.88 3.65
C PHE A 424 -11.33 -6.27 5.11
N ALA A 425 -10.38 -6.89 5.80
CA ALA A 425 -10.52 -7.26 7.20
C ALA A 425 -10.63 -6.03 8.11
N LEU A 426 -9.78 -5.02 7.90
CA LEU A 426 -9.88 -3.73 8.58
C LEU A 426 -11.25 -3.10 8.35
N THR A 427 -11.66 -2.95 7.09
CA THR A 427 -12.95 -2.34 6.72
C THR A 427 -14.13 -3.05 7.38
N ALA A 428 -14.11 -4.38 7.38
CA ALA A 428 -15.14 -5.18 8.04
C ALA A 428 -15.15 -4.99 9.57
N SER A 429 -13.98 -4.84 10.19
CA SER A 429 -13.86 -4.64 11.64
C SER A 429 -14.43 -3.30 12.12
N LEU A 430 -14.42 -2.29 11.25
CA LEU A 430 -14.95 -0.95 11.57
C LEU A 430 -16.47 -0.89 11.65
N GLN A 431 -17.20 -1.91 11.21
CA GLN A 431 -18.67 -1.89 11.25
C GLN A 431 -19.23 -1.75 12.68
N GLN A 432 -18.67 -2.48 13.64
CA GLN A 432 -19.19 -2.47 15.02
C GLN A 432 -18.89 -1.14 15.73
N PRO A 433 -17.63 -0.66 15.82
CA PRO A 433 -17.37 0.65 16.42
C PRO A 433 -18.02 1.77 15.60
N GLY A 434 -17.96 1.72 14.28
CA GLY A 434 -18.57 2.72 13.41
C GLY A 434 -20.09 2.80 13.49
N ALA A 435 -20.78 1.72 13.87
CA ALA A 435 -22.23 1.78 14.13
C ALA A 435 -22.55 2.57 15.40
N LYS A 436 -21.69 2.47 16.44
CA LYS A 436 -21.82 3.32 17.64
C LYS A 436 -21.61 4.80 17.29
N THR A 437 -20.55 5.09 16.53
CA THR A 437 -20.26 6.44 16.07
C THR A 437 -21.39 7.00 15.19
N ALA A 438 -21.93 6.21 14.26
CA ALA A 438 -23.07 6.62 13.43
C ALA A 438 -24.29 6.99 14.29
N GLN A 439 -24.57 6.22 15.31
CA GLN A 439 -25.68 6.48 16.23
C GLN A 439 -25.42 7.72 17.10
N ARG A 440 -24.22 7.88 17.69
CA ARG A 440 -23.89 8.95 18.63
C ARG A 440 -23.77 10.32 17.97
N TYR A 441 -23.24 10.36 16.75
CA TYR A 441 -23.04 11.63 16.04
C TYR A 441 -24.19 11.99 15.12
N TYR A 442 -24.81 11.01 14.47
CA TYR A 442 -25.76 11.25 13.39
C TYR A 442 -27.17 10.72 13.69
N GLY A 443 -27.36 9.90 14.75
CA GLY A 443 -28.62 9.20 14.98
C GLY A 443 -28.97 8.20 13.87
N ALA A 444 -27.98 7.74 13.13
CA ALA A 444 -28.13 6.96 11.91
C ALA A 444 -27.85 5.46 12.13
N ARG A 445 -28.45 4.64 11.28
CA ARG A 445 -28.10 3.22 11.11
C ARG A 445 -26.86 3.09 10.25
N GLY A 446 -26.38 1.84 10.10
CA GLY A 446 -25.18 1.55 9.33
C GLY A 446 -23.90 1.82 10.12
N TRP A 447 -22.84 2.25 9.46
CA TRP A 447 -21.56 2.52 10.13
C TRP A 447 -20.83 3.67 9.45
N VAL A 448 -20.05 4.41 10.24
CA VAL A 448 -19.19 5.50 9.77
C VAL A 448 -17.80 5.39 10.42
N VAL A 449 -16.80 5.80 9.69
CA VAL A 449 -15.46 6.14 10.15
C VAL A 449 -15.11 7.47 9.49
N HIS A 450 -14.35 8.30 10.19
CA HIS A 450 -13.95 9.60 9.69
C HIS A 450 -12.53 9.57 9.11
N THR A 451 -11.85 10.68 9.01
CA THR A 451 -10.59 10.87 8.29
C THR A 451 -9.47 9.89 8.67
N LEU A 452 -9.50 9.34 9.89
CA LEU A 452 -8.44 8.44 10.36
C LEU A 452 -8.99 7.31 11.22
N THR A 453 -8.27 6.19 11.18
CA THR A 453 -8.52 5.03 12.02
C THR A 453 -7.21 4.33 12.38
N ASN A 454 -7.27 3.36 13.27
CA ASN A 454 -6.11 2.57 13.70
C ASN A 454 -6.50 1.12 13.99
N LEU A 455 -5.56 0.33 14.46
CA LEU A 455 -5.81 -1.07 14.77
C LEU A 455 -6.73 -1.30 15.99
N TRP A 456 -7.01 -0.25 16.77
CA TRP A 456 -7.96 -0.30 17.88
C TRP A 456 -9.41 -0.06 17.45
N GLY A 457 -9.64 0.28 16.17
CA GLY A 457 -10.96 0.52 15.62
C GLY A 457 -11.53 1.89 15.95
N PHE A 458 -10.67 2.91 15.98
CA PHE A 458 -11.10 4.30 16.16
C PHE A 458 -11.97 4.74 14.97
N THR A 459 -13.13 5.32 15.23
CA THR A 459 -14.09 5.74 14.19
C THR A 459 -14.65 7.15 14.42
N ALA A 460 -14.40 7.75 15.59
CA ALA A 460 -14.85 9.11 15.90
C ALA A 460 -14.24 10.13 14.93
N PRO A 461 -14.85 11.34 14.76
CA PRO A 461 -14.18 12.45 14.12
C PRO A 461 -12.83 12.77 14.79
N GLY A 462 -11.89 13.36 14.05
CA GLY A 462 -10.62 13.82 14.60
C GLY A 462 -10.78 14.96 15.60
N ALA A 463 -9.66 15.49 16.12
CA ALA A 463 -9.64 16.53 17.16
C ALA A 463 -10.12 17.89 16.67
N GLU A 464 -10.03 18.18 15.37
CA GLU A 464 -10.46 19.44 14.78
C GLU A 464 -11.40 19.19 13.60
N ALA A 465 -12.44 20.01 13.48
CA ALA A 465 -13.45 19.86 12.44
C ALA A 465 -12.88 20.02 11.02
N SER A 466 -11.91 20.91 10.83
CA SER A 466 -11.33 21.26 9.53
C SER A 466 -10.75 20.06 8.77
N TRP A 467 -10.20 19.06 9.46
CA TRP A 467 -9.65 17.84 8.85
C TRP A 467 -10.31 16.56 9.36
N GLY A 468 -10.94 16.58 10.54
CA GLY A 468 -11.36 15.38 11.25
C GLY A 468 -12.78 14.92 11.00
N VAL A 469 -13.66 15.76 10.46
CA VAL A 469 -15.12 15.48 10.41
C VAL A 469 -15.56 14.88 9.07
N TRP A 470 -14.70 14.81 8.08
CA TRP A 470 -15.03 14.19 6.80
C TRP A 470 -15.53 12.75 6.96
N GLN A 471 -16.68 12.46 6.32
CA GLN A 471 -17.40 11.20 6.50
C GLN A 471 -17.40 10.31 5.23
N GLY A 472 -16.56 10.58 4.24
CA GLY A 472 -16.52 9.84 2.97
C GLY A 472 -15.84 8.48 3.04
N ALA A 473 -15.06 8.20 4.10
CA ALA A 473 -14.25 7.01 4.26
C ALA A 473 -15.00 5.67 4.10
N PRO A 474 -16.24 5.47 4.65
CA PRO A 474 -16.95 4.22 4.44
C PRO A 474 -17.19 3.90 2.97
N ALA A 475 -17.44 4.92 2.15
CA ALA A 475 -17.66 4.74 0.73
C ALA A 475 -16.36 4.42 -0.01
N TRP A 476 -15.24 5.09 0.34
CA TRP A 476 -13.96 4.84 -0.31
C TRP A 476 -13.34 3.49 0.08
N LEU A 477 -13.39 3.10 1.34
CA LEU A 477 -13.00 1.76 1.78
C LEU A 477 -13.86 0.67 1.10
N SER A 478 -15.15 0.94 0.91
CA SER A 478 -16.07 0.05 0.18
C SER A 478 -15.71 -0.08 -1.31
N PHE A 479 -15.05 0.92 -1.90
CA PHE A 479 -14.57 0.86 -3.28
C PHE A 479 -13.67 -0.33 -3.50
N HIS A 480 -12.70 -0.60 -2.63
CA HIS A 480 -11.77 -1.72 -2.77
C HIS A 480 -12.46 -3.08 -2.72
N ILE A 481 -13.51 -3.22 -1.89
CA ILE A 481 -14.31 -4.46 -1.85
C ILE A 481 -15.05 -4.66 -3.17
N TRP A 482 -15.69 -3.62 -3.67
CA TRP A 482 -16.42 -3.69 -4.93
C TRP A 482 -15.48 -3.88 -6.13
N ASP A 483 -14.34 -3.21 -6.15
CA ASP A 483 -13.36 -3.31 -7.22
C ASP A 483 -12.72 -4.70 -7.29
N HIS A 484 -12.40 -5.32 -6.14
CA HIS A 484 -11.97 -6.72 -6.09
C HIS A 484 -13.00 -7.67 -6.73
N TYR A 485 -14.29 -7.45 -6.45
CA TYR A 485 -15.35 -8.20 -7.12
C TYR A 485 -15.39 -7.95 -8.63
N ARG A 486 -15.15 -6.72 -9.07
CA ARG A 486 -15.10 -6.38 -10.51
C ARG A 486 -13.93 -7.08 -11.23
N TYR A 487 -12.78 -7.25 -10.56
CA TYR A 487 -11.64 -8.00 -11.07
C TYR A 487 -11.90 -9.51 -11.07
N THR A 488 -12.42 -10.06 -10.00
CA THR A 488 -12.50 -11.50 -9.79
C THR A 488 -13.84 -12.12 -10.19
N GLY A 489 -14.95 -11.39 -10.00
CA GLY A 489 -16.32 -11.88 -10.10
C GLY A 489 -16.64 -12.98 -9.10
N ASP A 490 -15.90 -13.04 -8.00
CA ASP A 490 -16.14 -14.01 -6.93
C ASP A 490 -17.41 -13.65 -6.15
N ARG A 491 -18.48 -14.35 -6.44
CA ARG A 491 -19.79 -14.14 -5.78
C ARG A 491 -19.78 -14.57 -4.32
N ASP A 492 -18.90 -15.47 -3.90
CA ASP A 492 -18.81 -15.89 -2.50
C ASP A 492 -18.07 -14.81 -1.68
N PHE A 493 -17.06 -14.20 -2.27
CA PHE A 493 -16.44 -12.98 -1.72
C PHE A 493 -17.48 -11.86 -1.62
N LEU A 494 -18.21 -11.55 -2.68
CA LEU A 494 -19.25 -10.52 -2.65
C LEU A 494 -20.30 -10.80 -1.57
N ARG A 495 -20.77 -12.04 -1.45
CA ARG A 495 -21.74 -12.41 -0.41
C ARG A 495 -21.21 -12.19 1.00
N ARG A 496 -19.92 -12.48 1.22
CA ARG A 496 -19.24 -12.28 2.51
C ARG A 496 -19.18 -10.81 2.88
N TYR A 497 -18.81 -9.94 1.94
CA TYR A 497 -18.58 -8.52 2.19
C TYR A 497 -19.78 -7.61 1.87
N TYR A 498 -20.86 -8.14 1.30
CA TYR A 498 -22.08 -7.37 1.04
C TYR A 498 -22.65 -6.65 2.29
N PRO A 499 -22.64 -7.25 3.50
CA PRO A 499 -23.08 -6.55 4.71
C PRO A 499 -22.27 -5.27 5.00
N VAL A 500 -20.97 -5.24 4.68
CA VAL A 500 -20.11 -4.06 4.83
C VAL A 500 -20.57 -2.95 3.90
N LEU A 501 -20.69 -3.26 2.60
CA LEU A 501 -21.18 -2.32 1.58
C LEU A 501 -22.58 -1.78 1.91
N ARG A 502 -23.48 -2.69 2.27
CA ARG A 502 -24.86 -2.38 2.65
C ARG A 502 -24.92 -1.46 3.88
N GLY A 503 -24.07 -1.73 4.88
CA GLY A 503 -24.00 -0.93 6.11
C GLY A 503 -23.53 0.49 5.85
N ALA A 504 -22.48 0.68 5.05
CA ALA A 504 -22.01 1.97 4.60
C ALA A 504 -23.11 2.74 3.82
N ALA A 505 -23.74 2.09 2.85
CA ALA A 505 -24.84 2.72 2.08
C ALA A 505 -26.05 3.06 2.97
N ARG A 506 -26.34 2.26 4.00
CA ARG A 506 -27.40 2.54 4.96
C ARG A 506 -27.14 3.81 5.77
N PHE A 507 -25.89 4.03 6.17
CA PHE A 507 -25.48 5.25 6.85
C PHE A 507 -25.79 6.47 5.99
N TYR A 508 -25.32 6.52 4.75
CA TYR A 508 -25.60 7.66 3.87
C TYR A 508 -27.08 7.81 3.54
N ALA A 509 -27.79 6.70 3.38
CA ALA A 509 -29.24 6.78 3.16
C ALA A 509 -29.99 7.46 4.31
N ASP A 510 -29.49 7.35 5.54
CA ASP A 510 -30.11 7.96 6.72
C ASP A 510 -29.65 9.43 6.96
N VAL A 511 -28.39 9.80 6.61
CA VAL A 511 -27.81 11.10 6.98
C VAL A 511 -27.95 12.19 5.93
N LEU A 512 -28.18 11.84 4.66
CA LEU A 512 -28.36 12.81 3.59
C LEU A 512 -29.54 13.74 3.87
N ILE A 513 -29.33 15.04 3.69
CA ILE A 513 -30.39 16.07 3.80
C ILE A 513 -30.69 16.69 2.44
N GLU A 514 -31.90 17.20 2.23
CA GLU A 514 -32.25 17.94 1.03
C GLU A 514 -31.84 19.41 1.20
N GLU A 515 -31.00 19.92 0.28
CA GLU A 515 -30.67 21.35 0.25
C GLU A 515 -31.79 22.15 -0.45
N PRO A 516 -32.06 23.39 0.00
CA PRO A 516 -33.29 24.08 -0.40
C PRO A 516 -33.24 24.67 -1.81
N SER A 517 -32.07 24.86 -2.43
CA SER A 517 -31.96 25.59 -3.70
C SER A 517 -32.32 24.74 -4.92
N HIS A 518 -31.84 23.49 -4.94
CA HIS A 518 -32.03 22.58 -6.07
C HIS A 518 -32.75 21.28 -5.67
N HIS A 519 -33.07 21.14 -4.38
CA HIS A 519 -33.63 19.90 -3.83
C HIS A 519 -32.75 18.65 -3.99
N TRP A 520 -31.43 18.86 -4.03
CA TRP A 520 -30.48 17.77 -4.03
C TRP A 520 -30.27 17.18 -2.63
N LEU A 521 -30.01 15.91 -2.57
CA LEU A 521 -29.58 15.25 -1.34
C LEU A 521 -28.06 15.39 -1.18
N VAL A 522 -27.63 15.94 -0.04
CA VAL A 522 -26.22 16.24 0.25
C VAL A 522 -25.84 15.84 1.67
N THR A 523 -24.54 15.66 1.93
CA THR A 523 -23.99 15.50 3.28
C THR A 523 -23.95 16.82 4.04
N ALA A 524 -24.17 16.78 5.37
CA ALA A 524 -24.02 17.93 6.28
C ALA A 524 -23.96 17.47 7.75
N PRO A 525 -22.96 17.91 8.54
CA PRO A 525 -21.74 18.60 8.12
C PRO A 525 -20.76 17.67 7.38
N SER A 526 -19.89 18.24 6.55
CA SER A 526 -18.73 17.55 5.96
C SER A 526 -17.65 18.58 5.59
N SER A 527 -16.52 18.10 5.05
CA SER A 527 -15.46 18.94 4.50
C SER A 527 -14.97 18.36 3.17
N SER A 528 -14.35 19.17 2.32
CA SER A 528 -13.50 18.63 1.25
C SER A 528 -12.11 18.48 1.81
N PRO A 529 -11.60 17.25 2.02
CA PRO A 529 -10.27 17.07 2.59
C PRO A 529 -9.18 17.78 1.77
N GLU A 530 -8.32 18.55 2.39
CA GLU A 530 -8.40 19.18 3.70
C GLU A 530 -8.43 20.70 3.52
N ASN A 531 -9.17 21.18 2.50
CA ASN A 531 -9.13 22.56 2.05
C ASN A 531 -10.14 23.43 2.82
N THR A 532 -9.84 24.72 2.88
CA THR A 532 -10.64 25.76 3.55
C THR A 532 -11.07 26.80 2.52
N VAL A 533 -12.22 27.40 2.73
CA VAL A 533 -12.77 28.41 1.82
C VAL A 533 -13.13 29.72 2.54
N TYR A 534 -13.16 30.80 1.77
CA TYR A 534 -13.67 32.10 2.25
C TYR A 534 -15.19 32.11 2.12
N MET A 535 -15.86 32.56 3.19
CA MET A 535 -17.31 32.81 3.24
C MET A 535 -17.64 34.21 2.76
N ASP A 536 -18.92 34.46 2.44
CA ASP A 536 -19.41 35.76 1.96
C ASP A 536 -19.23 36.90 2.98
N ASP A 537 -19.18 36.57 4.28
CA ASP A 537 -18.92 37.49 5.37
C ASP A 537 -17.40 37.79 5.59
N GLY A 538 -16.54 37.21 4.78
CA GLY A 538 -15.07 37.31 4.90
C GLY A 538 -14.42 36.35 5.87
N GLY A 539 -15.20 35.55 6.61
CA GLY A 539 -14.70 34.47 7.44
C GLY A 539 -14.12 33.31 6.63
N LYS A 540 -13.54 32.33 7.32
CA LYS A 540 -13.01 31.10 6.72
C LYS A 540 -13.67 29.90 7.36
N ALA A 541 -14.01 28.89 6.57
CA ALA A 541 -14.54 27.63 7.06
C ALA A 541 -14.10 26.45 6.19
N ALA A 542 -13.82 25.32 6.82
CA ALA A 542 -13.65 24.03 6.17
C ALA A 542 -14.95 23.21 6.18
N ILE A 543 -15.83 23.47 7.16
CA ILE A 543 -17.09 22.75 7.31
C ILE A 543 -18.16 23.32 6.36
N VAL A 544 -18.67 22.45 5.50
CA VAL A 544 -19.61 22.75 4.42
C VAL A 544 -20.72 21.71 4.32
N MET A 545 -21.62 21.92 3.36
CA MET A 545 -22.57 20.91 2.89
C MET A 545 -22.15 20.42 1.50
N GLY A 546 -22.33 19.14 1.22
CA GLY A 546 -22.24 18.54 -0.11
C GLY A 546 -20.93 18.84 -0.86
N PRO A 547 -19.73 18.62 -0.27
CA PRO A 547 -18.51 18.70 -1.06
C PRO A 547 -18.57 17.65 -2.18
N THR A 548 -18.06 18.01 -3.36
CA THR A 548 -18.17 17.18 -4.57
C THR A 548 -17.65 15.76 -4.38
N MET A 549 -16.58 15.59 -3.62
CA MET A 549 -16.02 14.27 -3.32
C MET A 549 -17.04 13.35 -2.61
N ASP A 550 -17.81 13.89 -1.66
CA ASP A 550 -18.81 13.08 -0.96
C ASP A 550 -19.89 12.59 -1.93
N GLU A 551 -20.36 13.49 -2.81
CA GLU A 551 -21.38 13.16 -3.80
C GLU A 551 -20.90 12.10 -4.80
N GLU A 552 -19.65 12.18 -5.24
CA GLU A 552 -19.01 11.21 -6.12
C GLU A 552 -18.92 9.85 -5.42
N LEU A 553 -18.41 9.81 -4.19
CA LEU A 553 -18.26 8.59 -3.39
C LEU A 553 -19.60 7.91 -3.09
N ILE A 554 -20.61 8.70 -2.67
CA ILE A 554 -21.93 8.17 -2.33
C ILE A 554 -22.64 7.67 -3.60
N ARG A 555 -22.54 8.39 -4.71
CA ARG A 555 -23.09 7.97 -6.01
C ARG A 555 -22.48 6.65 -6.46
N PHE A 556 -21.18 6.48 -6.30
CA PHE A 556 -20.47 5.23 -6.55
C PHE A 556 -20.99 4.11 -5.64
N LEU A 557 -20.95 4.31 -4.31
CA LEU A 557 -21.35 3.31 -3.32
C LEU A 557 -22.80 2.83 -3.54
N PHE A 558 -23.74 3.78 -3.77
CA PHE A 558 -25.12 3.41 -4.06
C PHE A 558 -25.23 2.58 -5.34
N GLY A 559 -24.46 2.94 -6.38
CA GLY A 559 -24.33 2.11 -7.60
C GLY A 559 -23.83 0.70 -7.30
N ALA A 560 -22.72 0.57 -6.59
CA ALA A 560 -22.13 -0.71 -6.21
C ALA A 560 -23.09 -1.60 -5.40
N VAL A 561 -23.81 -1.03 -4.42
CA VAL A 561 -24.79 -1.80 -3.62
C VAL A 561 -26.01 -2.16 -4.44
N ILE A 562 -26.48 -1.31 -5.35
CA ILE A 562 -27.56 -1.63 -6.28
C ILE A 562 -27.19 -2.83 -7.13
N GLU A 563 -26.02 -2.84 -7.76
CA GLU A 563 -25.52 -3.94 -8.60
C GLU A 563 -25.27 -5.20 -7.77
N ALA A 564 -24.53 -5.09 -6.65
CA ALA A 564 -24.28 -6.21 -5.75
C ALA A 564 -25.57 -6.91 -5.28
N SER A 565 -26.59 -6.10 -4.92
CA SER A 565 -27.89 -6.65 -4.50
C SER A 565 -28.65 -7.36 -5.63
N GLN A 566 -28.44 -6.94 -6.88
CA GLN A 566 -28.99 -7.61 -8.07
C GLN A 566 -28.28 -8.95 -8.32
N ASP A 567 -26.93 -8.93 -8.29
CA ASP A 567 -26.12 -10.12 -8.51
C ASP A 567 -26.38 -11.20 -7.44
N LEU A 568 -26.54 -10.76 -6.19
CA LEU A 568 -26.86 -11.65 -5.08
C LEU A 568 -28.35 -11.97 -4.94
N GLN A 569 -29.23 -11.26 -5.63
CA GLN A 569 -30.69 -11.40 -5.57
C GLN A 569 -31.27 -11.12 -4.16
N VAL A 570 -30.77 -10.08 -3.49
CA VAL A 570 -31.16 -9.69 -2.12
C VAL A 570 -31.64 -8.23 -2.07
N ASP A 571 -32.23 -7.82 -0.94
CA ASP A 571 -32.53 -6.42 -0.54
C ASP A 571 -33.25 -5.56 -1.63
N ALA A 572 -34.25 -6.12 -2.29
CA ALA A 572 -34.97 -5.43 -3.38
C ALA A 572 -35.57 -4.06 -2.96
N ASP A 573 -36.07 -3.94 -1.72
CA ASP A 573 -36.64 -2.71 -1.19
C ASP A 573 -35.57 -1.64 -0.96
N PHE A 574 -34.46 -2.03 -0.35
CA PHE A 574 -33.32 -1.12 -0.14
C PHE A 574 -32.73 -0.68 -1.48
N ARG A 575 -32.63 -1.58 -2.45
CA ARG A 575 -32.21 -1.24 -3.80
C ARG A 575 -33.11 -0.16 -4.44
N ARG A 576 -34.43 -0.22 -4.24
CA ARG A 576 -35.36 0.82 -4.75
C ARG A 576 -35.14 2.15 -4.04
N GLU A 577 -34.93 2.13 -2.72
CA GLU A 577 -34.59 3.32 -1.92
C GLU A 577 -33.31 3.96 -2.45
N LEU A 578 -32.23 3.17 -2.62
CA LEU A 578 -30.94 3.68 -3.11
C LEU A 578 -31.04 4.27 -4.52
N LYS A 579 -31.79 3.65 -5.43
CA LYS A 579 -32.01 4.19 -6.78
C LYS A 579 -32.68 5.57 -6.72
N ALA A 580 -33.70 5.73 -5.88
CA ALA A 580 -34.39 7.01 -5.72
C ALA A 580 -33.49 8.10 -5.12
N LYS A 581 -32.70 7.75 -4.09
CA LYS A 581 -31.78 8.71 -3.46
C LYS A 581 -30.60 9.06 -4.39
N ARG A 582 -30.01 8.08 -5.08
CA ARG A 582 -28.93 8.30 -6.04
C ARG A 582 -29.32 9.28 -7.15
N ALA A 583 -30.55 9.23 -7.60
CA ALA A 583 -31.06 10.15 -8.63
C ALA A 583 -31.20 11.60 -8.15
N LYS A 584 -31.22 11.81 -6.83
CA LYS A 584 -31.33 13.12 -6.19
C LYS A 584 -30.00 13.68 -5.68
N LEU A 585 -28.89 12.93 -5.76
CA LEU A 585 -27.56 13.43 -5.35
C LEU A 585 -27.16 14.62 -6.22
N ALA A 586 -26.46 15.58 -5.63
CA ALA A 586 -25.93 16.71 -6.38
C ALA A 586 -25.03 16.23 -7.53
N PRO A 587 -25.18 16.75 -8.75
CA PRO A 587 -24.31 16.39 -9.87
C PRO A 587 -22.92 17.01 -9.72
N ILE A 588 -21.91 16.45 -10.40
CA ILE A 588 -20.64 17.12 -10.58
C ILE A 588 -20.86 18.41 -11.38
N GLN A 589 -20.40 19.53 -10.86
CA GLN A 589 -20.61 20.85 -11.44
C GLN A 589 -19.30 21.42 -12.01
N ILE A 590 -19.43 22.32 -12.98
CA ILE A 590 -18.31 23.13 -13.48
C ILE A 590 -18.47 24.53 -12.92
N SER A 591 -17.43 25.02 -12.22
CA SER A 591 -17.39 26.36 -11.65
C SER A 591 -17.27 27.45 -12.75
N PRO A 592 -17.56 28.70 -12.42
CA PRO A 592 -17.48 29.81 -13.40
C PRO A 592 -16.08 30.02 -14.02
N ASP A 593 -15.02 29.58 -13.34
CA ASP A 593 -13.65 29.62 -13.83
C ASP A 593 -13.24 28.41 -14.71
N GLY A 594 -14.19 27.49 -14.94
CA GLY A 594 -14.02 26.33 -15.82
C GLY A 594 -13.42 25.09 -15.16
N ARG A 595 -13.21 25.09 -13.85
CA ARG A 595 -12.77 23.93 -13.07
C ARG A 595 -13.94 23.03 -12.65
N ILE A 596 -13.64 21.79 -12.23
CA ILE A 596 -14.62 21.04 -11.41
C ILE A 596 -14.85 21.82 -10.12
N GLN A 597 -16.11 22.06 -9.80
CA GLN A 597 -16.50 22.78 -8.60
C GLN A 597 -16.35 21.87 -7.39
N GLU A 598 -15.46 22.22 -6.46
CA GLU A 598 -15.11 21.39 -5.30
C GLU A 598 -16.21 21.37 -4.22
N TYR A 599 -17.04 22.37 -4.18
CA TYR A 599 -18.09 22.58 -3.17
C TYR A 599 -19.45 22.79 -3.82
N LEU A 600 -20.51 22.71 -3.04
CA LEU A 600 -21.87 22.94 -3.53
C LEU A 600 -22.05 24.34 -4.14
N LYS A 601 -21.28 25.32 -3.68
CA LYS A 601 -21.19 26.67 -4.22
C LYS A 601 -19.79 26.99 -4.69
N PRO A 602 -19.59 27.92 -5.64
CA PRO A 602 -18.27 28.29 -6.14
C PRO A 602 -17.51 29.20 -5.15
N TYR A 603 -17.22 28.70 -3.96
CA TYR A 603 -16.44 29.43 -2.96
C TYR A 603 -15.02 29.72 -3.45
N ARG A 604 -14.42 30.80 -2.94
CA ARG A 604 -13.00 31.10 -3.13
C ARG A 604 -12.17 30.29 -2.13
N GLU A 605 -11.27 29.47 -2.63
CA GLU A 605 -10.38 28.68 -1.82
C GLU A 605 -9.37 29.55 -1.05
N VAL A 606 -8.98 29.13 0.17
CA VAL A 606 -7.90 29.78 0.93
C VAL A 606 -6.55 29.40 0.32
N GLU A 607 -6.40 28.13 -0.08
CA GLU A 607 -5.18 27.58 -0.70
C GLU A 607 -5.53 26.99 -2.08
N VAL A 608 -5.25 27.74 -3.13
CA VAL A 608 -5.56 27.36 -4.50
C VAL A 608 -4.68 26.18 -4.97
N HIS A 609 -3.43 26.11 -4.49
CA HIS A 609 -2.46 25.05 -4.79
C HIS A 609 -2.45 23.94 -3.73
N HIS A 610 -3.60 23.72 -3.09
CA HIS A 610 -3.74 22.71 -2.03
C HIS A 610 -3.31 21.32 -2.52
N ARG A 611 -2.65 20.56 -1.63
CA ARG A 611 -2.14 19.21 -1.96
C ARG A 611 -3.24 18.20 -2.32
N HIS A 612 -4.44 18.32 -1.73
CA HIS A 612 -5.57 17.46 -2.10
C HIS A 612 -6.27 17.93 -3.37
N VAL A 613 -6.74 16.98 -4.14
CA VAL A 613 -7.56 17.12 -5.35
C VAL A 613 -8.86 16.32 -5.21
N SER A 614 -9.47 16.41 -4.03
CA SER A 614 -10.59 15.59 -3.58
C SER A 614 -11.77 15.57 -4.54
N HIS A 615 -12.08 16.71 -5.17
CA HIS A 615 -13.15 16.89 -6.16
C HIS A 615 -12.88 16.23 -7.53
N LEU A 616 -11.76 15.51 -7.67
CA LEU A 616 -11.41 14.74 -8.87
C LEU A 616 -11.47 13.23 -8.62
N TRP A 617 -12.02 12.80 -7.48
CA TRP A 617 -12.22 11.39 -7.20
C TRP A 617 -13.07 10.70 -8.28
N GLY A 618 -14.03 11.41 -8.84
CA GLY A 618 -14.88 10.92 -9.93
C GLY A 618 -14.15 10.67 -11.25
N LEU A 619 -12.94 11.22 -11.46
CA LEU A 619 -12.06 10.89 -12.57
C LEU A 619 -11.26 9.62 -12.27
N PHE A 620 -10.58 9.58 -11.12
CA PHE A 620 -9.84 8.43 -10.61
C PHE A 620 -9.85 8.42 -9.08
N PRO A 621 -10.09 7.27 -8.42
CA PRO A 621 -10.37 5.93 -8.98
C PRO A 621 -11.83 5.71 -9.40
N GLY A 622 -12.68 6.70 -9.30
CA GLY A 622 -14.03 6.69 -9.87
C GLY A 622 -14.00 6.68 -11.40
N ASN A 623 -15.18 6.54 -12.00
CA ASN A 623 -15.34 6.56 -13.46
C ASN A 623 -16.56 7.42 -13.86
N GLN A 624 -16.79 8.51 -13.12
CA GLN A 624 -17.90 9.44 -13.36
C GLN A 624 -17.50 10.58 -14.29
N ILE A 625 -16.19 10.80 -14.43
CA ILE A 625 -15.59 11.73 -15.38
C ILE A 625 -14.80 10.89 -16.39
N ASP A 626 -15.15 10.99 -17.67
CA ASP A 626 -14.58 10.20 -18.75
C ASP A 626 -14.40 11.07 -20.01
N LEU A 627 -13.32 10.83 -20.76
CA LEU A 627 -12.98 11.60 -21.97
C LEU A 627 -14.03 11.48 -23.08
N ALA A 628 -14.63 10.29 -23.23
CA ALA A 628 -15.60 10.02 -24.28
C ALA A 628 -17.04 10.33 -23.86
N GLU A 629 -17.41 9.94 -22.62
CA GLU A 629 -18.80 10.04 -22.14
C GLU A 629 -19.12 11.41 -21.52
N THR A 630 -18.14 12.03 -20.86
CA THR A 630 -18.31 13.34 -20.19
C THR A 630 -17.21 14.34 -20.54
N PRO A 631 -16.95 14.62 -21.83
CA PRO A 631 -15.78 15.41 -22.28
C PRO A 631 -15.71 16.82 -21.68
N LYS A 632 -16.84 17.43 -21.31
CA LYS A 632 -16.85 18.74 -20.64
C LYS A 632 -16.32 18.65 -19.22
N LEU A 633 -16.69 17.60 -18.49
CA LEU A 633 -16.17 17.35 -17.13
C LEU A 633 -14.69 16.98 -17.20
N ALA A 634 -14.26 16.19 -18.18
CA ALA A 634 -12.85 15.87 -18.39
C ALA A 634 -12.00 17.13 -18.65
N ALA A 635 -12.49 18.05 -19.49
CA ALA A 635 -11.81 19.32 -19.72
C ALA A 635 -11.75 20.19 -18.44
N ALA A 636 -12.82 20.20 -17.64
CA ALA A 636 -12.84 20.91 -16.38
C ALA A 636 -11.91 20.28 -15.32
N ALA A 637 -11.77 18.96 -15.32
CA ALA A 637 -10.83 18.25 -14.46
C ALA A 637 -9.37 18.58 -14.84
N ALA A 638 -9.03 18.58 -16.14
CA ALA A 638 -7.73 19.04 -16.61
C ALA A 638 -7.44 20.48 -16.15
N ARG A 639 -8.42 21.38 -16.26
CA ARG A 639 -8.30 22.75 -15.78
C ARG A 639 -8.09 22.81 -14.25
N SER A 640 -8.73 21.95 -13.48
CA SER A 640 -8.51 21.85 -12.03
C SER A 640 -7.07 21.46 -11.70
N LEU A 641 -6.52 20.45 -12.41
CA LEU A 641 -5.14 20.00 -12.24
C LEU A 641 -4.13 21.09 -12.60
N ASP A 642 -4.35 21.81 -13.71
CA ASP A 642 -3.48 22.93 -14.11
C ASP A 642 -3.42 24.02 -13.05
N VAL A 643 -4.56 24.34 -12.42
CA VAL A 643 -4.63 25.36 -11.37
C VAL A 643 -4.02 24.87 -10.06
N ARG A 644 -4.21 23.60 -9.69
CA ARG A 644 -3.57 22.99 -8.51
C ARG A 644 -2.04 22.97 -8.63
N GLY A 645 -1.51 22.86 -9.85
CA GLY A 645 -0.08 22.76 -10.12
C GLY A 645 0.49 21.39 -9.84
N ASP A 646 1.76 21.19 -10.15
CA ASP A 646 2.43 19.90 -10.07
C ASP A 646 3.19 19.70 -8.76
N ASP A 647 3.89 20.73 -8.25
CA ASP A 647 4.63 20.66 -7.00
C ASP A 647 3.68 20.43 -5.81
N SER A 648 3.94 19.37 -5.04
CA SER A 648 3.06 18.99 -3.93
C SER A 648 3.76 18.00 -2.99
N THR A 649 3.00 17.29 -2.14
CA THR A 649 3.49 16.12 -1.40
C THR A 649 3.60 14.92 -2.33
N GLY A 650 4.48 13.95 -2.02
CA GLY A 650 4.73 12.83 -2.92
C GLY A 650 3.48 11.98 -3.24
N TRP A 651 2.59 11.76 -2.27
CA TRP A 651 1.32 11.07 -2.54
C TRP A 651 0.39 11.90 -3.45
N SER A 652 0.43 13.23 -3.33
CA SER A 652 -0.39 14.09 -4.20
C SER A 652 0.12 14.09 -5.63
N GLU A 653 1.44 14.12 -5.84
CA GLU A 653 2.06 13.97 -7.15
C GLU A 653 1.69 12.62 -7.78
N ALA A 654 1.78 11.54 -7.00
CA ALA A 654 1.35 10.20 -7.42
C ALA A 654 -0.15 10.14 -7.75
N TYR A 655 -1.02 10.83 -7.00
CA TYR A 655 -2.45 10.91 -7.32
C TYR A 655 -2.69 11.66 -8.64
N LYS A 656 -2.08 12.84 -8.81
CA LYS A 656 -2.19 13.64 -10.04
C LYS A 656 -1.68 12.88 -11.26
N MET A 657 -0.68 12.01 -11.10
CA MET A 657 -0.18 11.13 -12.16
C MET A 657 -1.29 10.18 -12.68
N ASN A 658 -2.07 9.57 -11.77
CA ASN A 658 -3.22 8.73 -12.15
C ASN A 658 -4.30 9.56 -12.88
N LEU A 659 -4.58 10.77 -12.39
CA LEU A 659 -5.58 11.66 -12.98
C LEU A 659 -5.20 12.09 -14.41
N TRP A 660 -3.94 12.48 -14.65
CA TRP A 660 -3.47 12.80 -16.00
C TRP A 660 -3.46 11.59 -16.94
N ALA A 661 -3.16 10.40 -16.42
CA ALA A 661 -3.27 9.17 -17.19
C ALA A 661 -4.73 8.91 -17.65
N HIS A 662 -5.73 9.16 -16.80
CA HIS A 662 -7.14 9.07 -17.14
C HIS A 662 -7.62 10.17 -18.11
N LEU A 663 -6.90 11.30 -18.15
CA LEU A 663 -7.11 12.35 -19.15
C LEU A 663 -6.35 12.07 -20.47
N GLY A 664 -5.69 10.91 -20.59
CA GLY A 664 -4.97 10.50 -21.80
C GLY A 664 -3.65 11.24 -22.02
N ASP A 665 -3.19 12.04 -21.05
CA ASP A 665 -1.93 12.79 -21.16
C ASP A 665 -0.78 12.06 -20.45
N GLY A 666 -0.18 11.10 -21.15
CA GLY A 666 0.95 10.33 -20.62
C GLY A 666 2.22 11.15 -20.42
N ASN A 667 2.45 12.19 -21.21
CA ASN A 667 3.62 13.05 -21.01
C ASN A 667 3.48 13.89 -19.74
N ARG A 668 2.28 14.35 -19.43
CA ARG A 668 2.02 15.07 -18.19
C ARG A 668 2.11 14.14 -16.97
N ALA A 669 1.61 12.91 -17.08
CA ALA A 669 1.75 11.89 -16.05
C ALA A 669 3.22 11.53 -15.80
N LEU A 670 4.03 11.40 -16.85
CA LEU A 670 5.48 11.17 -16.74
C LEU A 670 6.19 12.35 -16.10
N HIS A 671 5.81 13.59 -16.44
CA HIS A 671 6.39 14.78 -15.79
C HIS A 671 6.20 14.76 -14.26
N LEU A 672 5.05 14.29 -13.76
CA LEU A 672 4.84 14.12 -12.33
C LEU A 672 5.70 13.01 -11.72
N LEU A 673 6.01 11.96 -12.49
CA LEU A 673 6.99 10.95 -12.05
C LEU A 673 8.40 11.55 -11.99
N ASP A 674 8.77 12.45 -12.91
CA ASP A 674 10.04 13.17 -12.87
C ASP A 674 10.12 14.08 -11.62
N VAL A 675 9.02 14.74 -11.25
CA VAL A 675 8.92 15.54 -10.02
C VAL A 675 9.09 14.65 -8.79
N LEU A 676 8.41 13.51 -8.75
CA LEU A 676 8.49 12.53 -7.67
C LEU A 676 9.92 11.96 -7.50
N PHE A 677 10.68 11.82 -8.58
CA PHE A 677 12.06 11.31 -8.55
C PHE A 677 13.10 12.37 -8.17
N LYS A 678 12.72 13.62 -7.97
CA LYS A 678 13.65 14.58 -7.38
C LYS A 678 14.14 14.06 -6.03
N PRO A 679 15.45 14.10 -5.77
CA PRO A 679 15.99 13.70 -4.48
C PRO A 679 15.35 14.51 -3.35
N ALA A 680 14.75 13.83 -2.36
CA ALA A 680 14.17 14.50 -1.20
C ALA A 680 15.21 15.31 -0.44
N SER A 681 14.92 16.57 -0.17
CA SER A 681 15.83 17.48 0.54
C SER A 681 15.91 17.14 2.03
N ARG A 682 17.11 17.20 2.60
CA ARG A 682 17.36 17.09 4.05
C ARG A 682 17.29 18.42 4.78
N ASP A 683 17.12 19.54 4.09
CA ASP A 683 17.22 20.86 4.69
C ASP A 683 15.89 21.29 5.34
N THR A 684 15.68 20.81 6.57
CA THR A 684 14.53 21.16 7.42
C THR A 684 14.58 22.63 7.91
N ARG A 685 15.68 23.36 7.69
CA ARG A 685 15.87 24.72 8.24
C ARG A 685 15.06 25.81 7.53
N LEU A 686 14.55 25.53 6.35
CA LEU A 686 13.79 26.50 5.55
C LEU A 686 12.26 26.36 5.66
N GLY A 687 11.76 25.40 6.42
CA GLY A 687 10.31 25.16 6.59
C GLY A 687 9.60 24.68 5.31
N HIS A 688 10.34 24.41 4.25
CA HIS A 688 9.88 23.84 2.99
C HIS A 688 10.68 22.58 2.70
N GLU A 689 10.21 21.45 3.20
CA GLU A 689 10.68 20.16 2.76
C GLU A 689 10.02 19.87 1.40
N TRP A 690 10.83 19.64 0.37
CA TRP A 690 10.33 19.27 -0.94
C TRP A 690 10.02 17.79 -0.96
N ALA A 691 8.83 17.43 -1.44
CA ALA A 691 8.49 16.07 -1.79
C ALA A 691 9.52 15.49 -2.79
N GLY A 692 9.53 14.19 -2.93
CA GLY A 692 10.47 13.52 -3.81
C GLY A 692 10.74 12.10 -3.38
N THR A 693 11.94 11.61 -3.69
CA THR A 693 12.34 10.23 -3.39
C THR A 693 13.60 10.21 -2.52
N TYR A 694 13.56 9.44 -1.44
CA TYR A 694 14.73 9.21 -0.57
C TYR A 694 15.75 8.28 -1.24
N PRO A 695 17.01 8.25 -0.73
CA PRO A 695 18.06 7.41 -1.34
C PRO A 695 17.74 5.93 -1.44
N ASN A 696 16.90 5.37 -0.57
CA ASN A 696 16.44 3.99 -0.61
C ASN A 696 15.16 3.78 -1.46
N LEU A 697 14.78 4.80 -2.22
CA LEU A 697 13.59 4.87 -3.05
C LEU A 697 12.25 4.88 -2.29
N PHE A 698 12.25 5.12 -0.98
CA PHE A 698 11.05 5.49 -0.27
C PHE A 698 10.53 6.85 -0.72
N ASN A 699 9.21 6.99 -0.80
CA ASN A 699 8.59 8.27 -1.13
C ASN A 699 8.68 9.25 0.05
N ALA A 700 8.90 10.52 -0.26
CA ALA A 700 8.92 11.61 0.70
C ALA A 700 7.63 12.42 0.60
N GLY A 701 6.87 12.42 1.69
CA GLY A 701 5.73 13.28 1.84
C GLY A 701 6.02 14.73 2.27
N PRO A 702 7.29 15.14 2.63
CA PRO A 702 8.08 14.62 3.73
C PRO A 702 7.39 14.73 5.08
N PRO A 703 7.72 13.89 6.11
CA PRO A 703 8.66 12.78 6.06
C PRO A 703 8.17 11.58 5.23
N PHE A 704 8.83 10.41 5.34
CA PHE A 704 8.46 9.19 4.62
C PHE A 704 7.00 8.82 4.80
N GLN A 705 6.33 8.57 3.67
CA GLN A 705 5.01 7.97 3.55
C GLN A 705 5.03 6.99 2.37
N ILE A 706 4.54 5.76 2.59
CA ILE A 706 4.66 4.71 1.58
C ILE A 706 3.64 4.85 0.44
N ASP A 707 2.57 5.58 0.67
CA ASP A 707 1.46 5.76 -0.25
C ASP A 707 1.89 6.30 -1.62
N GLY A 708 2.83 7.26 -1.66
CA GLY A 708 3.36 7.77 -2.91
C GLY A 708 4.09 6.73 -3.76
N ASN A 709 4.76 5.73 -3.13
CA ASN A 709 5.34 4.61 -3.86
C ASN A 709 4.27 3.79 -4.60
N PHE A 710 3.17 3.50 -3.92
CA PHE A 710 2.09 2.68 -4.48
C PHE A 710 1.24 3.47 -5.48
N GLY A 711 0.93 4.74 -5.18
CA GLY A 711 0.17 5.61 -6.06
C GLY A 711 0.87 5.87 -7.41
N ALA A 712 2.19 6.09 -7.40
CA ALA A 712 2.97 6.25 -8.63
C ALA A 712 2.98 4.97 -9.47
N THR A 713 3.07 3.80 -8.82
CA THR A 713 2.98 2.50 -9.50
C THR A 713 1.62 2.30 -10.16
N SER A 714 0.53 2.68 -9.47
CA SER A 714 -0.81 2.71 -10.05
C SER A 714 -0.89 3.65 -11.26
N GLY A 715 -0.35 4.86 -11.16
CA GLY A 715 -0.30 5.81 -12.27
C GLY A 715 0.42 5.26 -13.50
N MET A 716 1.53 4.54 -13.30
CA MET A 716 2.22 3.85 -14.39
C MET A 716 1.37 2.73 -15.01
N VAL A 717 0.57 2.01 -14.22
CA VAL A 717 -0.42 1.05 -14.76
C VAL A 717 -1.46 1.76 -15.62
N GLU A 718 -2.05 2.85 -15.11
CA GLU A 718 -3.10 3.60 -15.81
C GLU A 718 -2.60 4.26 -17.11
N MET A 719 -1.30 4.57 -17.20
CA MET A 719 -0.67 5.00 -18.46
C MET A 719 -0.60 3.88 -19.51
N LEU A 720 -0.46 2.63 -19.08
CA LEU A 720 -0.29 1.46 -19.94
C LEU A 720 -1.60 0.76 -20.26
N MET A 721 -2.53 0.70 -19.30
CA MET A 721 -3.81 0.03 -19.46
C MET A 721 -4.86 0.58 -18.51
N GLN A 722 -6.06 0.87 -19.04
CA GLN A 722 -7.25 1.16 -18.24
C GLN A 722 -8.31 0.10 -18.50
N SER A 723 -9.15 -0.19 -17.52
CA SER A 723 -10.17 -1.23 -17.67
C SER A 723 -11.46 -0.94 -16.90
N GLU A 724 -12.56 -1.29 -17.53
CA GLU A 724 -13.89 -1.44 -16.95
C GLU A 724 -14.42 -2.85 -17.23
N PRO A 725 -15.39 -3.37 -16.49
CA PRO A 725 -15.95 -4.68 -16.81
C PRO A 725 -16.46 -4.73 -18.27
N GLY A 726 -15.84 -5.59 -19.07
CA GLY A 726 -16.15 -5.72 -20.50
C GLY A 726 -15.46 -4.71 -21.41
N GLN A 727 -14.56 -3.87 -20.93
CA GLN A 727 -13.79 -2.91 -21.71
C GLN A 727 -12.33 -2.85 -21.28
N LEU A 728 -11.43 -2.80 -22.24
CA LEU A 728 -9.98 -2.65 -22.04
C LEU A 728 -9.47 -1.54 -22.97
N ASP A 729 -8.71 -0.60 -22.44
CA ASP A 729 -8.04 0.44 -23.20
C ASP A 729 -6.53 0.19 -23.11
N LEU A 730 -5.89 -0.11 -24.25
CA LEU A 730 -4.45 -0.41 -24.33
C LEU A 730 -3.65 0.83 -24.69
N LEU A 731 -2.60 1.10 -23.91
CA LEU A 731 -1.70 2.24 -24.05
C LEU A 731 -2.46 3.59 -24.14
N PRO A 732 -3.45 3.84 -23.27
CA PRO A 732 -4.30 5.03 -23.38
C PRO A 732 -3.52 6.34 -23.14
N ALA A 733 -2.44 6.30 -22.37
CA ALA A 733 -1.64 7.46 -22.00
C ALA A 733 -0.13 7.14 -22.04
N LEU A 734 0.33 6.48 -23.12
CA LEU A 734 1.74 6.13 -23.28
C LEU A 734 2.58 7.40 -23.53
N PRO A 735 3.57 7.72 -22.65
CA PRO A 735 4.43 8.88 -22.87
C PRO A 735 5.45 8.62 -23.99
N ASP A 736 5.90 9.70 -24.66
CA ASP A 736 6.85 9.62 -25.76
C ASP A 736 8.19 8.97 -25.36
N ALA A 737 8.65 9.21 -24.12
CA ALA A 737 9.88 8.63 -23.59
C ALA A 737 9.83 7.09 -23.43
N TRP A 738 8.65 6.51 -23.31
CA TRP A 738 8.48 5.05 -23.24
C TRP A 738 8.16 4.46 -24.61
N SER A 739 8.96 4.81 -25.60
CA SER A 739 8.72 4.44 -27.02
C SER A 739 8.72 2.93 -27.27
N GLN A 740 9.26 2.11 -26.36
CA GLN A 740 9.22 0.66 -26.43
C GLN A 740 9.12 0.03 -25.04
N GLY A 741 8.48 -1.13 -24.97
CA GLY A 741 8.35 -1.88 -23.73
C GLY A 741 7.62 -3.21 -23.91
N ASP A 742 7.66 -3.99 -22.84
CA ASP A 742 6.98 -5.28 -22.68
C ASP A 742 6.38 -5.32 -21.28
N VAL A 743 5.10 -5.64 -21.17
CA VAL A 743 4.43 -5.88 -19.90
C VAL A 743 3.69 -7.19 -19.96
N ARG A 744 3.75 -7.95 -18.88
CA ARG A 744 3.07 -9.24 -18.76
C ARG A 744 2.39 -9.37 -17.42
N GLY A 745 1.22 -10.00 -17.43
CA GLY A 745 0.46 -10.26 -16.23
C GLY A 745 -0.31 -9.05 -15.71
N LEU A 746 -0.65 -8.06 -16.54
CA LEU A 746 -1.60 -7.01 -16.18
C LEU A 746 -2.99 -7.61 -16.00
N HIS A 747 -3.53 -7.54 -14.81
CA HIS A 747 -4.91 -7.92 -14.53
C HIS A 747 -5.86 -6.77 -14.85
N ALA A 748 -7.03 -7.11 -15.32
CA ALA A 748 -8.07 -6.16 -15.70
C ALA A 748 -9.43 -6.57 -15.17
N ARG A 749 -10.28 -5.58 -14.93
CA ARG A 749 -11.67 -5.79 -14.50
C ARG A 749 -12.41 -6.69 -15.52
N GLY A 750 -13.33 -7.53 -15.03
CA GLY A 750 -13.98 -8.53 -15.85
C GLY A 750 -13.25 -9.89 -15.90
N GLY A 751 -12.11 -10.03 -15.19
CA GLY A 751 -11.35 -11.28 -15.11
C GLY A 751 -10.48 -11.53 -16.35
N PHE A 752 -9.75 -10.53 -16.78
CA PHE A 752 -8.80 -10.63 -17.89
C PHE A 752 -7.36 -10.47 -17.40
N VAL A 753 -6.42 -11.09 -18.11
CA VAL A 753 -4.97 -10.88 -17.93
C VAL A 753 -4.37 -10.53 -19.27
N ILE A 754 -3.62 -9.44 -19.28
CA ILE A 754 -3.12 -8.81 -20.49
C ILE A 754 -1.59 -8.89 -20.50
N ASP A 755 -1.03 -9.37 -21.61
CA ASP A 755 0.37 -9.15 -21.95
C ASP A 755 0.41 -8.28 -23.19
N MET A 756 1.32 -7.33 -23.27
CA MET A 756 1.47 -6.50 -24.47
C MET A 756 2.91 -6.05 -24.66
N ARG A 757 3.26 -5.84 -25.93
CA ARG A 757 4.54 -5.30 -26.36
C ARG A 757 4.31 -4.15 -27.34
N TRP A 758 5.08 -3.10 -27.16
CA TRP A 758 5.04 -1.95 -28.06
C TRP A 758 6.45 -1.52 -28.47
N ALA A 759 6.56 -0.87 -29.61
CA ALA A 759 7.78 -0.32 -30.16
C ALA A 759 7.49 0.93 -30.98
N LYS A 760 8.38 1.90 -30.95
CA LYS A 760 8.22 3.21 -31.63
C LYS A 760 6.89 3.89 -31.26
N GLY A 761 6.49 3.81 -29.98
CA GLY A 761 5.26 4.38 -29.46
C GLY A 761 3.98 3.68 -29.95
N LYS A 762 4.06 2.48 -30.52
CA LYS A 762 2.91 1.78 -31.10
C LYS A 762 2.84 0.34 -30.63
N LEU A 763 1.63 -0.12 -30.37
CA LEU A 763 1.37 -1.52 -30.05
C LEU A 763 1.94 -2.40 -31.17
N VAL A 764 2.64 -3.47 -30.82
CA VAL A 764 3.13 -4.52 -31.72
C VAL A 764 2.23 -5.74 -31.63
N GLU A 765 1.95 -6.18 -30.42
CA GLU A 765 1.04 -7.28 -30.14
C GLU A 765 0.48 -7.15 -28.71
N ALA A 766 -0.71 -7.68 -28.51
CA ALA A 766 -1.29 -7.92 -27.20
C ALA A 766 -1.87 -9.32 -27.12
N SER A 767 -1.90 -9.88 -25.93
CA SER A 767 -2.67 -11.09 -25.64
C SER A 767 -3.67 -10.79 -24.53
N VAL A 768 -4.92 -11.21 -24.73
CA VAL A 768 -6.00 -11.10 -23.76
C VAL A 768 -6.37 -12.51 -23.31
N ARG A 769 -5.96 -12.88 -22.10
CA ARG A 769 -6.34 -14.16 -21.49
C ARG A 769 -7.57 -13.94 -20.63
N SER A 770 -8.67 -14.57 -20.98
CA SER A 770 -9.92 -14.54 -20.22
C SER A 770 -9.90 -15.60 -19.13
N LEU A 771 -10.09 -15.22 -17.87
CA LEU A 771 -10.19 -16.15 -16.75
C LEU A 771 -11.60 -16.71 -16.58
N ARG A 772 -12.63 -15.97 -17.01
CA ARG A 772 -14.03 -16.25 -16.72
C ARG A 772 -14.91 -16.45 -17.97
N GLY A 773 -14.46 -15.97 -19.12
CA GLY A 773 -15.32 -15.82 -20.30
C GLY A 773 -16.12 -14.52 -20.25
N GLY A 774 -16.92 -14.29 -21.30
CA GLY A 774 -17.74 -13.08 -21.45
C GLY A 774 -17.24 -12.20 -22.60
N ASP A 775 -18.06 -11.21 -22.94
CA ASP A 775 -17.73 -10.25 -24.01
C ASP A 775 -16.78 -9.18 -23.48
N CYS A 776 -15.88 -8.73 -24.34
CA CYS A 776 -14.90 -7.70 -24.06
C CYS A 776 -14.63 -6.86 -25.29
N VAL A 777 -14.71 -5.54 -25.16
CA VAL A 777 -14.27 -4.58 -26.16
C VAL A 777 -12.86 -4.14 -25.81
N VAL A 778 -11.92 -4.36 -26.73
CA VAL A 778 -10.53 -3.89 -26.56
C VAL A 778 -10.32 -2.68 -27.47
N ARG A 779 -9.85 -1.58 -26.90
CA ARG A 779 -9.61 -0.31 -27.58
C ARG A 779 -8.12 -0.05 -27.69
N TYR A 780 -7.70 0.52 -28.80
CA TYR A 780 -6.34 0.98 -29.05
C TYR A 780 -6.31 2.04 -30.15
N GLY A 781 -5.68 3.19 -29.90
CA GLY A 781 -5.46 4.24 -30.90
C GLY A 781 -6.74 4.78 -31.54
N GLY A 782 -7.81 4.91 -30.77
CA GLY A 782 -9.13 5.38 -31.23
C GLY A 782 -9.95 4.35 -32.00
N ARG A 783 -9.49 3.09 -32.07
CA ARG A 783 -10.17 1.97 -32.74
C ARG A 783 -10.47 0.87 -31.72
N GLN A 784 -11.32 -0.10 -32.09
CA GLN A 784 -11.70 -1.16 -31.18
C GLN A 784 -11.86 -2.51 -31.86
N VAL A 785 -11.80 -3.58 -31.08
CA VAL A 785 -12.16 -4.94 -31.46
C VAL A 785 -13.04 -5.57 -30.40
N SER A 786 -14.10 -6.25 -30.80
CA SER A 786 -14.99 -6.98 -29.88
C SER A 786 -14.61 -8.45 -29.82
N LEU A 787 -14.42 -8.97 -28.62
CA LEU A 787 -14.09 -10.36 -28.36
C LEU A 787 -15.21 -11.03 -27.59
N SER A 788 -15.74 -12.14 -28.10
CA SER A 788 -16.57 -13.07 -27.29
C SER A 788 -15.65 -14.14 -26.71
N THR A 789 -15.32 -14.02 -25.45
CA THR A 789 -14.27 -14.82 -24.82
C THR A 789 -14.81 -16.04 -24.09
N LYS A 790 -13.98 -17.08 -23.99
CA LYS A 790 -14.23 -18.29 -23.19
C LYS A 790 -13.21 -18.40 -22.07
N ALA A 791 -13.66 -18.88 -20.91
CA ALA A 791 -12.80 -19.06 -19.74
C ALA A 791 -11.57 -19.92 -20.08
N GLY A 792 -10.40 -19.47 -19.65
CA GLY A 792 -9.11 -20.11 -19.84
C GLY A 792 -8.46 -19.89 -21.21
N GLN A 793 -9.15 -19.25 -22.17
CA GLN A 793 -8.61 -18.99 -23.52
C GLN A 793 -7.85 -17.67 -23.60
N THR A 794 -6.87 -17.65 -24.52
CA THR A 794 -6.05 -16.47 -24.82
C THR A 794 -6.30 -16.04 -26.26
N TYR A 795 -6.53 -14.75 -26.47
CA TYR A 795 -6.79 -14.10 -27.74
C TYR A 795 -5.62 -13.19 -28.07
N LYS A 796 -4.97 -13.41 -29.21
CA LYS A 796 -3.89 -12.55 -29.70
C LYS A 796 -4.45 -11.44 -30.56
N LEU A 797 -3.95 -10.25 -30.36
CA LEU A 797 -4.34 -9.03 -31.07
C LEU A 797 -3.11 -8.33 -31.65
N HIS A 798 -3.23 -7.90 -32.88
CA HIS A 798 -2.28 -7.08 -33.60
C HIS A 798 -2.93 -5.74 -34.00
N PRO A 799 -2.18 -4.67 -34.31
CA PRO A 799 -2.76 -3.39 -34.71
C PRO A 799 -3.76 -3.46 -35.86
N ALA A 800 -3.62 -4.45 -36.75
CA ALA A 800 -4.53 -4.65 -37.90
C ALA A 800 -5.91 -5.21 -37.49
N ASP A 801 -6.06 -5.77 -36.31
CA ASP A 801 -7.32 -6.33 -35.81
C ASP A 801 -8.27 -5.24 -35.31
N PHE A 802 -7.77 -4.04 -35.06
CA PHE A 802 -8.56 -2.90 -34.58
C PHE A 802 -9.16 -2.13 -35.76
N LEU A 803 -10.48 -2.05 -35.83
CA LEU A 803 -11.26 -1.45 -36.92
C LEU A 803 -11.73 -0.02 -36.59
#